data_e89735b4f9e457071eb539dbdf6bd166
#
_entry.id   e89735b4f9e457071eb539dbdf6bd166
#
_cell.length_a   1.000
_cell.length_b   1.000
_cell.length_c   1.000
_cell.angle_alpha   90.00
_cell.angle_beta   90.00
_cell.angle_gamma   90.00
#
_symmetry.space_group_name_H-M   'P 1'
#
loop_
_entity.id
_entity.type
_entity.pdbx_description
1 polymer ?
#
loop_
_entity_poly.entity_id
_entity_poly.type
_entity_poly.pdbx_seq_one_letter_code
_entity_poly.pdbx_strand_id
1 'polypeptide(L)'
;MEKKKFLKDINIWLFLIPFFIISALYSFTIYTMVDRKIRDNYEHFKEDAIDSARNYSYILQKSTEAEKIINRLLEKKLISAGKTVMLVEGRFTAQIIKNLADSLDVDQVNVFDKNGILRYSNIDSYVGWKATEDHPVYAFMKSGKASSIEEIRADKLSGSYYKYAYYKQPAGEFVQIGITAKDINKFLGSLELKTILDELNKDTTIDQISFIDKDLTVLASTKAEMKGKKIDDDEAILSLMERKEVSSISGVFGNVLYNSFIPLFNEHVYVGTLLVSSKGKEAAYAAAAELKGSIFILVIGLTAIALIMVMIYRSSKNYLKLAYYDKKTGLPNQESLNYFLEKLLKQNRKTGTIFLLNFSIVASLSLSYGHDHAERVFTELASKIKERFEENGITFRVSDDRLVIYSGISNTDQKFKEDFEKMFDFFQGLFPKNESSYLPLEIGIVEISDEDDDPERILKKALIALNKVKNENYLSYQYFNSDMEAIIERENIIEREIIQAIKEEDDEIIRAVFQPQVDLKLGKICGFETLSRMRSKSLGNVSPVEFIEIAERKKLIVPLTKLILKKTSIFVKSLRERSCEGIRVAVNLSGSDIMRPDFIKDLTSFIINSGMENRDLEFEITESVFLDDFKPVNEKLGILRNMGIQISLDDFGTGYSSLSSLRELNIDVVKIDKKFIDGILTDNKDSLIIPDIISMAHKTGLKVLAEGAEEEAQVEYLVESGCDIIQGYFYSKPLEYRDALEIVEKKFPPCSSTSS
;
A
#
# COMPACT_ATOMS: atom_id res chain seq x y z
N MET A 1 -14.96 -31.90 1.89
CA MET A 1 -14.79 -30.63 2.66
C MET A 1 -15.30 -29.48 1.82
N GLU A 2 -16.25 -28.68 2.32
CA GLU A 2 -17.03 -27.73 1.52
C GLU A 2 -16.17 -26.66 0.83
N LYS A 3 -15.94 -26.85 -0.46
CA LYS A 3 -15.13 -25.99 -1.35
C LYS A 3 -15.70 -24.58 -1.64
N LYS A 4 -16.85 -24.22 -1.09
CA LYS A 4 -17.62 -23.05 -1.58
C LYS A 4 -17.74 -21.86 -0.66
N LYS A 5 -17.06 -21.78 0.50
CA LYS A 5 -17.28 -20.67 1.46
C LYS A 5 -16.00 -20.08 2.06
N PHE A 6 -15.08 -19.60 1.24
CA PHE A 6 -14.06 -18.62 1.71
C PHE A 6 -14.67 -17.25 1.94
N LEU A 7 -15.58 -16.83 1.08
CA LEU A 7 -16.43 -15.69 1.36
C LEU A 7 -17.55 -16.19 2.28
N LYS A 8 -17.61 -15.81 3.55
CA LYS A 8 -18.88 -15.73 4.25
C LYS A 8 -19.83 -15.04 3.28
N ASP A 9 -20.87 -15.77 2.81
CA ASP A 9 -21.94 -15.12 2.07
C ASP A 9 -22.33 -13.92 2.90
N ILE A 10 -22.15 -12.74 2.34
CA ILE A 10 -22.56 -11.51 3.02
C ILE A 10 -24.00 -11.79 3.37
N ASN A 11 -24.27 -11.89 4.67
CA ASN A 11 -25.60 -12.25 5.13
C ASN A 11 -26.54 -11.14 4.64
N ILE A 12 -27.34 -11.45 3.63
CA ILE A 12 -28.23 -10.50 2.99
C ILE A 12 -29.12 -9.79 4.01
N TRP A 13 -29.40 -10.45 5.15
CA TRP A 13 -30.14 -9.87 6.26
C TRP A 13 -29.47 -8.65 6.89
N LEU A 14 -28.13 -8.54 6.81
CA LEU A 14 -27.40 -7.34 7.24
C LEU A 14 -27.78 -6.08 6.42
N PHE A 15 -28.31 -6.27 5.22
CA PHE A 15 -28.77 -5.18 4.35
C PHE A 15 -30.30 -5.08 4.34
N LEU A 16 -31.01 -6.20 4.38
CA LEU A 16 -32.46 -6.21 4.38
C LEU A 16 -33.06 -5.63 5.66
N ILE A 17 -32.51 -5.95 6.83
CA ILE A 17 -33.04 -5.42 8.11
C ILE A 17 -32.90 -3.88 8.15
N PRO A 18 -31.71 -3.26 7.92
CA PRO A 18 -31.62 -1.80 7.84
C PRO A 18 -32.49 -1.19 6.74
N PHE A 19 -32.60 -1.86 5.59
CA PHE A 19 -33.49 -1.40 4.50
C PHE A 19 -34.93 -1.30 4.97
N PHE A 20 -35.47 -2.35 5.60
CA PHE A 20 -36.85 -2.33 6.10
C PHE A 20 -37.04 -1.31 7.22
N ILE A 21 -36.08 -1.17 8.13
CA ILE A 21 -36.14 -0.16 9.21
C ILE A 21 -36.14 1.26 8.62
N ILE A 22 -35.20 1.55 7.71
CA ILE A 22 -35.09 2.87 7.08
C ILE A 22 -36.33 3.17 6.23
N SER A 23 -36.81 2.17 5.47
CA SER A 23 -38.01 2.32 4.65
C SER A 23 -39.26 2.54 5.51
N ALA A 24 -39.39 1.84 6.63
CA ALA A 24 -40.49 2.04 7.58
C ALA A 24 -40.42 3.41 8.23
N LEU A 25 -39.25 3.84 8.69
CA LEU A 25 -39.03 5.18 9.26
C LEU A 25 -39.33 6.28 8.23
N TYR A 26 -38.87 6.11 7.00
CA TYR A 26 -39.10 7.04 5.90
C TYR A 26 -40.61 7.13 5.59
N SER A 27 -41.25 5.96 5.46
CA SER A 27 -42.73 5.91 5.21
C SER A 27 -43.53 6.55 6.35
N PHE A 28 -43.12 6.27 7.61
CA PHE A 28 -43.73 6.88 8.79
C PHE A 28 -43.53 8.40 8.81
N THR A 29 -42.33 8.86 8.45
CA THR A 29 -42.00 10.29 8.37
C THR A 29 -42.85 10.98 7.30
N ILE A 30 -42.97 10.38 6.12
CA ILE A 30 -43.85 10.92 5.05
C ILE A 30 -45.32 10.91 5.49
N TYR A 31 -45.76 9.81 6.12
CA TYR A 31 -47.14 9.72 6.65
C TYR A 31 -47.42 10.83 7.66
N THR A 32 -46.56 11.00 8.67
CA THR A 32 -46.72 12.05 9.68
C THR A 32 -46.63 13.45 9.09
N MET A 33 -45.76 13.63 8.08
CA MET A 33 -45.64 14.89 7.36
C MET A 33 -46.89 15.22 6.55
N VAL A 34 -47.46 14.23 5.87
CA VAL A 34 -48.72 14.35 5.11
C VAL A 34 -49.89 14.62 6.04
N ASP A 35 -50.01 13.85 7.12
CA ASP A 35 -51.08 14.01 8.11
C ASP A 35 -51.01 15.40 8.79
N ARG A 36 -49.80 15.84 9.15
CA ARG A 36 -49.57 17.19 9.68
C ARG A 36 -49.94 18.25 8.63
N LYS A 37 -49.47 18.05 7.38
CA LYS A 37 -49.67 19.00 6.31
C LYS A 37 -51.15 19.10 5.90
N ILE A 38 -51.85 17.97 5.94
CA ILE A 38 -53.30 17.96 5.75
C ILE A 38 -54.01 18.74 6.89
N ARG A 39 -53.63 18.50 8.15
CA ARG A 39 -54.12 19.25 9.29
C ARG A 39 -53.75 20.74 9.21
N ASP A 40 -52.47 21.03 8.92
CA ASP A 40 -52.00 22.40 8.78
C ASP A 40 -52.70 23.10 7.61
N ASN A 41 -52.99 22.40 6.50
CA ASN A 41 -53.78 22.95 5.41
C ASN A 41 -55.22 23.22 5.84
N TYR A 42 -55.82 22.37 6.65
CA TYR A 42 -57.17 22.62 7.21
C TYR A 42 -57.17 23.81 8.18
N GLU A 43 -56.15 23.89 9.05
CA GLU A 43 -56.02 25.06 9.94
C GLU A 43 -55.56 26.29 9.17
N HIS A 44 -54.68 26.16 8.16
CA HIS A 44 -54.29 27.26 7.26
C HIS A 44 -55.49 27.75 6.43
N PHE A 45 -56.36 26.87 5.96
CA PHE A 45 -57.55 27.34 5.26
C PHE A 45 -58.41 28.22 6.16
N LYS A 46 -58.47 27.90 7.43
CA LYS A 46 -59.12 28.69 8.45
C LYS A 46 -58.33 29.96 8.78
N GLU A 47 -57.01 29.83 8.93
CA GLU A 47 -56.10 30.95 9.20
C GLU A 47 -55.85 31.81 7.96
N ASP A 48 -55.71 31.23 6.75
CA ASP A 48 -55.55 31.98 5.50
C ASP A 48 -56.75 32.87 5.18
N ALA A 49 -57.94 32.39 5.49
CA ALA A 49 -59.13 33.21 5.41
C ALA A 49 -59.07 34.38 6.44
N ILE A 50 -58.57 34.09 7.62
CA ILE A 50 -58.35 35.06 8.70
C ILE A 50 -57.18 35.99 8.37
N ASP A 51 -56.05 35.42 7.96
CA ASP A 51 -54.84 36.19 7.67
C ASP A 51 -54.90 36.95 6.35
N SER A 52 -55.64 36.43 5.35
CA SER A 52 -55.92 37.19 4.15
C SER A 52 -56.66 38.49 4.51
N ALA A 53 -57.65 38.42 5.37
CA ALA A 53 -58.38 39.61 5.80
C ALA A 53 -57.54 40.54 6.72
N ARG A 54 -56.68 39.97 7.58
CA ARG A 54 -55.73 40.76 8.37
C ARG A 54 -54.69 41.42 7.46
N ASN A 55 -54.18 40.69 6.47
CA ASN A 55 -53.21 41.20 5.53
C ASN A 55 -53.72 42.36 4.71
N TYR A 56 -55.02 42.39 4.37
CA TYR A 56 -55.60 43.54 3.67
C TYR A 56 -55.57 44.82 4.49
N SER A 57 -55.76 44.72 5.79
CA SER A 57 -55.60 45.86 6.71
C SER A 57 -54.14 46.26 6.87
N TYR A 58 -53.23 45.30 6.81
CA TYR A 58 -51.84 45.48 7.08
C TYR A 58 -51.01 45.86 5.85
N ILE A 59 -51.39 45.41 4.64
CA ILE A 59 -50.74 45.72 3.36
C ILE A 59 -50.76 47.24 3.08
N LEU A 60 -51.80 47.89 3.52
CA LEU A 60 -51.92 49.34 3.39
C LEU A 60 -50.90 50.14 4.25
N GLN A 61 -50.36 49.52 5.30
CA GLN A 61 -49.41 50.21 6.19
C GLN A 61 -47.93 49.90 5.95
N LYS A 62 -47.57 48.88 5.22
CA LYS A 62 -46.19 48.42 5.27
C LYS A 62 -45.58 47.85 3.96
N SER A 63 -45.48 48.68 2.93
CA SER A 63 -44.72 48.33 1.71
C SER A 63 -43.21 48.12 1.94
N THR A 64 -42.67 48.63 3.05
CA THR A 64 -41.25 48.60 3.36
C THR A 64 -40.78 47.36 4.12
N GLU A 65 -41.69 46.61 4.74
CA GLU A 65 -41.33 45.35 5.43
C GLU A 65 -41.34 44.11 4.51
N ALA A 66 -41.96 44.21 3.33
CA ALA A 66 -42.03 43.11 2.36
C ALA A 66 -40.66 42.64 1.87
N GLU A 67 -39.77 43.59 1.66
CA GLU A 67 -38.39 43.31 1.19
C GLU A 67 -37.60 42.46 2.22
N LYS A 68 -37.72 42.79 3.52
CA LYS A 68 -37.07 42.03 4.60
C LYS A 68 -37.62 40.58 4.75
N ILE A 69 -38.95 40.43 4.49
CA ILE A 69 -39.57 39.10 4.58
C ILE A 69 -39.12 38.21 3.43
N ILE A 70 -39.02 38.73 2.22
CA ILE A 70 -38.56 38.00 1.04
C ILE A 70 -37.09 37.56 1.22
N ASN A 71 -36.24 38.46 1.69
CA ASN A 71 -34.84 38.13 1.98
C ASN A 71 -34.72 36.97 2.96
N ARG A 72 -35.54 36.94 4.01
CA ARG A 72 -35.52 35.87 5.02
C ARG A 72 -36.05 34.52 4.51
N LEU A 73 -36.96 34.51 3.55
CA LEU A 73 -37.48 33.31 2.89
C LEU A 73 -36.42 32.71 1.97
N LEU A 74 -35.73 33.56 1.19
CA LEU A 74 -34.60 33.12 0.36
C LEU A 74 -33.46 32.51 1.20
N GLU A 75 -33.16 33.10 2.36
CA GLU A 75 -32.16 32.57 3.28
C GLU A 75 -32.57 31.18 3.83
N LYS A 76 -33.82 31.00 4.26
CA LYS A 76 -34.31 29.72 4.72
C LYS A 76 -34.25 28.65 3.61
N LYS A 77 -34.62 28.99 2.37
CA LYS A 77 -34.53 28.10 1.21
C LYS A 77 -33.10 27.71 0.93
N LEU A 78 -32.15 28.66 0.95
CA LEU A 78 -30.74 28.43 0.79
C LEU A 78 -30.15 27.53 1.88
N ILE A 79 -30.54 27.74 3.15
CA ILE A 79 -30.13 26.88 4.28
C ILE A 79 -30.64 25.45 4.12
N SER A 80 -31.92 25.30 3.73
CA SER A 80 -32.51 23.98 3.49
C SER A 80 -31.82 23.25 2.35
N ALA A 81 -31.63 23.92 1.23
CA ALA A 81 -30.91 23.37 0.07
C ALA A 81 -29.45 23.00 0.43
N GLY A 82 -28.78 23.89 1.16
CA GLY A 82 -27.42 23.64 1.62
C GLY A 82 -27.28 22.38 2.47
N LYS A 83 -28.17 22.21 3.44
CA LYS A 83 -28.19 21.00 4.28
C LYS A 83 -28.36 19.73 3.46
N THR A 84 -29.23 19.76 2.44
CA THR A 84 -29.49 18.61 1.57
C THR A 84 -28.29 18.29 0.68
N VAL A 85 -27.66 19.31 0.11
CA VAL A 85 -26.46 19.12 -0.74
C VAL A 85 -25.29 18.59 0.07
N MET A 86 -25.16 19.00 1.33
CA MET A 86 -24.10 18.50 2.23
C MET A 86 -24.24 17.01 2.59
N LEU A 87 -25.41 16.43 2.45
CA LEU A 87 -25.64 14.99 2.68
C LEU A 87 -25.10 14.08 1.55
N VAL A 88 -24.71 14.65 0.42
CA VAL A 88 -24.25 13.91 -0.76
C VAL A 88 -22.79 13.48 -0.70
N GLU A 89 -22.11 13.67 0.45
CA GLU A 89 -20.72 13.25 0.77
C GLU A 89 -19.81 12.94 -0.43
N GLY A 90 -19.21 13.98 -1.04
CA GLY A 90 -18.03 13.82 -1.92
C GLY A 90 -18.19 13.08 -3.25
N ARG A 91 -19.42 12.71 -3.65
CA ARG A 91 -19.70 11.99 -4.91
C ARG A 91 -20.41 12.86 -5.94
N PHE A 92 -19.89 14.05 -6.17
CA PHE A 92 -20.45 14.92 -7.19
C PHE A 92 -20.08 14.45 -8.60
N THR A 93 -21.12 14.36 -9.44
CA THR A 93 -20.97 14.27 -10.89
C THR A 93 -21.83 15.38 -11.52
N ALA A 94 -21.57 15.73 -12.76
CA ALA A 94 -22.36 16.74 -13.44
C ALA A 94 -23.88 16.40 -13.41
N GLN A 95 -24.22 15.12 -13.57
CA GLN A 95 -25.61 14.67 -13.53
C GLN A 95 -26.25 14.79 -12.15
N ILE A 96 -25.51 14.46 -11.10
CA ILE A 96 -25.98 14.60 -9.70
C ILE A 96 -26.23 16.06 -9.39
N ILE A 97 -25.36 16.96 -9.79
CA ILE A 97 -25.51 18.40 -9.56
C ILE A 97 -26.76 18.95 -10.26
N LYS A 98 -26.99 18.51 -11.48
CA LYS A 98 -28.17 18.93 -12.25
C LYS A 98 -29.48 18.46 -11.59
N ASN A 99 -29.53 17.19 -11.22
CA ASN A 99 -30.67 16.62 -10.51
C ASN A 99 -30.89 17.29 -9.14
N LEU A 100 -29.84 17.65 -8.44
CA LEU A 100 -29.93 18.38 -7.16
C LEU A 100 -30.48 19.78 -7.33
N ALA A 101 -30.04 20.53 -8.33
CA ALA A 101 -30.55 21.85 -8.61
C ALA A 101 -32.08 21.82 -8.87
N ASP A 102 -32.49 20.87 -9.73
CA ASP A 102 -33.90 20.68 -10.07
C ASP A 102 -34.72 20.23 -8.86
N SER A 103 -34.22 19.25 -8.09
CA SER A 103 -34.97 18.70 -6.92
C SER A 103 -35.10 19.68 -5.77
N LEU A 104 -34.14 20.58 -5.60
CA LEU A 104 -34.11 21.59 -4.55
C LEU A 104 -34.79 22.90 -5.00
N ASP A 105 -35.22 22.95 -6.26
CA ASP A 105 -35.77 24.14 -6.87
C ASP A 105 -34.84 25.36 -6.62
N VAL A 106 -33.56 25.19 -6.93
CA VAL A 106 -32.55 26.25 -6.89
C VAL A 106 -31.90 26.42 -8.26
N ASP A 107 -31.60 27.67 -8.60
CA ASP A 107 -31.14 28.00 -9.96
C ASP A 107 -29.68 27.60 -10.20
N GLN A 108 -28.85 27.61 -9.16
CA GLN A 108 -27.44 27.29 -9.27
C GLN A 108 -26.97 26.40 -8.13
N VAL A 109 -26.25 25.33 -8.50
CA VAL A 109 -25.48 24.50 -7.59
C VAL A 109 -24.09 24.32 -8.20
N ASN A 110 -23.10 24.89 -7.54
CA ASN A 110 -21.73 24.96 -7.98
C ASN A 110 -20.80 24.30 -6.96
N VAL A 111 -19.95 23.37 -7.41
CA VAL A 111 -18.97 22.68 -6.55
C VAL A 111 -17.57 23.10 -6.93
N PHE A 112 -16.87 23.67 -5.99
CA PHE A 112 -15.51 24.17 -6.14
C PHE A 112 -14.54 23.25 -5.44
N ASP A 113 -13.35 23.10 -6.06
CA ASP A 113 -12.25 22.45 -5.41
C ASP A 113 -11.54 23.39 -4.41
N LYS A 114 -10.60 22.85 -3.66
CA LYS A 114 -9.79 23.60 -2.69
C LYS A 114 -9.02 24.79 -3.26
N ASN A 115 -8.87 24.86 -4.58
CA ASN A 115 -8.17 25.94 -5.29
C ASN A 115 -9.14 26.99 -5.85
N GLY A 116 -10.45 26.85 -5.59
CA GLY A 116 -11.48 27.76 -6.09
C GLY A 116 -11.81 27.57 -7.57
N ILE A 117 -11.50 26.39 -8.13
CA ILE A 117 -11.88 26.04 -9.50
C ILE A 117 -13.22 25.31 -9.44
N LEU A 118 -14.16 25.77 -10.24
CA LEU A 118 -15.48 25.17 -10.36
C LEU A 118 -15.41 23.82 -11.09
N ARG A 119 -15.60 22.75 -10.35
CA ARG A 119 -15.51 21.38 -10.86
C ARG A 119 -16.80 20.85 -11.43
N TYR A 120 -17.90 21.16 -10.74
CA TYR A 120 -19.23 20.74 -11.15
C TYR A 120 -20.23 21.88 -10.99
N SER A 121 -21.10 22.02 -11.96
CA SER A 121 -22.20 22.98 -11.96
C SER A 121 -23.39 22.38 -12.68
N ASN A 122 -24.60 22.79 -12.32
CA ASN A 122 -25.79 22.54 -13.13
C ASN A 122 -25.83 23.41 -14.40
N ILE A 123 -24.93 24.38 -14.51
CA ILE A 123 -24.73 25.24 -15.68
C ILE A 123 -23.38 24.87 -16.33
N ASP A 124 -23.43 24.11 -17.40
CA ASP A 124 -22.25 23.52 -18.05
C ASP A 124 -21.18 24.57 -18.47
N SER A 125 -21.64 25.76 -18.89
CA SER A 125 -20.73 26.87 -19.29
C SER A 125 -19.91 27.47 -18.15
N TYR A 126 -20.24 27.15 -16.91
CA TYR A 126 -19.53 27.68 -15.73
C TYR A 126 -18.38 26.78 -15.28
N VAL A 127 -18.37 25.51 -15.68
CA VAL A 127 -17.34 24.53 -15.30
C VAL A 127 -15.97 24.97 -15.79
N GLY A 128 -14.99 24.93 -14.91
CA GLY A 128 -13.64 25.38 -15.18
C GLY A 128 -13.38 26.86 -14.79
N TRP A 129 -14.41 27.61 -14.45
CA TRP A 129 -14.22 28.97 -13.95
C TRP A 129 -13.44 28.97 -12.63
N LYS A 130 -12.54 29.93 -12.49
CA LYS A 130 -11.71 30.07 -11.29
C LYS A 130 -12.03 31.40 -10.58
N ALA A 131 -12.26 31.33 -9.29
CA ALA A 131 -12.54 32.51 -8.47
C ALA A 131 -11.34 33.45 -8.42
N THR A 132 -11.56 34.72 -8.74
CA THR A 132 -10.59 35.82 -8.61
C THR A 132 -10.59 36.38 -7.19
N GLU A 133 -9.52 37.02 -6.78
CA GLU A 133 -9.33 37.51 -5.41
C GLU A 133 -10.42 38.50 -4.95
N ASP A 134 -10.97 39.27 -5.87
CA ASP A 134 -12.06 40.25 -5.66
C ASP A 134 -13.46 39.59 -5.64
N HIS A 135 -13.55 38.29 -5.85
CA HIS A 135 -14.84 37.61 -5.92
C HIS A 135 -15.24 37.01 -4.56
N PRO A 136 -16.49 37.10 -4.15
CA PRO A 136 -16.99 36.53 -2.87
C PRO A 136 -16.70 35.06 -2.66
N VAL A 137 -16.69 34.26 -3.72
CA VAL A 137 -16.31 32.83 -3.71
C VAL A 137 -14.90 32.65 -3.17
N TYR A 138 -13.95 33.50 -3.59
CA TYR A 138 -12.58 33.47 -3.09
C TYR A 138 -12.50 33.88 -1.62
N ALA A 139 -13.24 34.92 -1.24
CA ALA A 139 -13.33 35.35 0.15
C ALA A 139 -13.89 34.24 1.06
N PHE A 140 -14.93 33.52 0.61
CA PHE A 140 -15.47 32.38 1.35
C PHE A 140 -14.46 31.24 1.42
N MET A 141 -13.78 30.89 0.32
CA MET A 141 -12.76 29.85 0.28
C MET A 141 -11.67 30.06 1.34
N LYS A 142 -11.22 31.30 1.50
CA LYS A 142 -10.19 31.70 2.48
C LYS A 142 -10.75 31.87 3.89
N SER A 143 -12.06 32.04 4.04
CA SER A 143 -12.67 32.18 5.36
C SER A 143 -12.63 30.86 6.11
N GLY A 144 -12.45 30.90 7.42
CA GLY A 144 -12.58 29.72 8.30
C GLY A 144 -14.01 29.24 8.50
N LYS A 145 -15.01 29.85 7.83
CA LYS A 145 -16.43 29.56 8.04
C LYS A 145 -16.85 28.25 7.39
N ALA A 146 -17.68 27.47 8.07
CA ALA A 146 -18.28 26.25 7.53
C ALA A 146 -19.36 26.55 6.49
N SER A 147 -20.09 27.68 6.65
CA SER A 147 -21.09 28.17 5.71
C SER A 147 -21.18 29.69 5.73
N SER A 148 -21.70 30.28 4.66
CA SER A 148 -21.98 31.69 4.56
C SER A 148 -23.14 31.94 3.59
N ILE A 149 -23.95 32.96 3.86
CA ILE A 149 -24.98 33.44 2.94
C ILE A 149 -24.65 34.89 2.61
N GLU A 150 -24.77 35.25 1.34
CA GLU A 150 -24.50 36.61 0.84
C GLU A 150 -25.78 37.42 0.68
N GLU A 151 -25.64 38.74 0.64
CA GLU A 151 -26.70 39.63 0.17
C GLU A 151 -26.90 39.45 -1.35
N ILE A 152 -28.10 39.91 -1.82
CA ILE A 152 -28.43 39.83 -3.26
C ILE A 152 -27.41 40.66 -4.06
N ARG A 153 -26.76 40.02 -5.03
CA ARG A 153 -25.81 40.67 -5.93
C ARG A 153 -25.95 40.20 -7.38
N ALA A 154 -25.40 40.94 -8.28
CA ALA A 154 -25.28 40.53 -9.67
C ALA A 154 -24.26 39.37 -9.78
N ASP A 155 -24.61 38.33 -10.48
CA ASP A 155 -23.71 37.25 -10.89
C ASP A 155 -22.80 37.74 -12.02
N LYS A 156 -21.46 37.56 -11.84
CA LYS A 156 -20.47 38.06 -12.82
C LYS A 156 -20.53 37.37 -14.16
N LEU A 157 -21.09 36.15 -14.25
CA LEU A 157 -21.15 35.37 -15.46
C LEU A 157 -22.45 35.61 -16.24
N SER A 158 -23.58 35.66 -15.55
CA SER A 158 -24.91 35.86 -16.18
C SER A 158 -25.41 37.28 -16.16
N GLY A 159 -24.87 38.14 -15.29
CA GLY A 159 -25.35 39.51 -15.05
C GLY A 159 -26.68 39.57 -14.29
N SER A 160 -27.32 38.43 -13.98
CA SER A 160 -28.59 38.34 -13.24
C SER A 160 -28.30 38.44 -11.75
N TYR A 161 -29.33 38.95 -11.01
CA TYR A 161 -29.21 39.07 -9.56
C TYR A 161 -29.56 37.78 -8.86
N TYR A 162 -28.64 37.34 -7.96
CA TYR A 162 -28.77 36.12 -7.15
C TYR A 162 -28.50 36.39 -5.67
N LYS A 163 -29.12 35.58 -4.82
CA LYS A 163 -28.71 35.40 -3.43
C LYS A 163 -27.97 34.06 -3.33
N TYR A 164 -26.74 34.07 -2.77
CA TYR A 164 -25.89 32.90 -2.70
C TYR A 164 -25.69 32.41 -1.28
N ALA A 165 -25.58 31.09 -1.14
CA ALA A 165 -25.09 30.42 0.07
C ALA A 165 -23.91 29.50 -0.26
N TYR A 166 -22.97 29.41 0.66
CA TYR A 166 -21.75 28.59 0.56
C TYR A 166 -21.70 27.59 1.70
N TYR A 167 -21.24 26.40 1.41
CA TYR A 167 -21.09 25.30 2.38
C TYR A 167 -19.79 24.56 2.13
N LYS A 168 -18.95 24.42 3.17
CA LYS A 168 -17.63 23.78 3.09
C LYS A 168 -17.75 22.29 3.41
N GLN A 169 -17.10 21.44 2.62
CA GLN A 169 -17.04 20.00 2.85
C GLN A 169 -15.76 19.60 3.61
N PRO A 170 -15.76 18.45 4.32
CA PRO A 170 -14.59 17.98 5.08
C PRO A 170 -13.34 17.79 4.24
N ALA A 171 -13.48 17.47 2.93
CA ALA A 171 -12.37 17.28 1.98
C ALA A 171 -11.72 18.58 1.48
N GLY A 172 -12.20 19.76 1.93
CA GLY A 172 -11.70 21.07 1.50
C GLY A 172 -12.35 21.59 0.22
N GLU A 173 -13.28 20.87 -0.37
CA GLU A 173 -14.19 21.32 -1.41
C GLU A 173 -15.30 22.15 -0.78
N PHE A 174 -15.99 22.97 -1.57
CA PHE A 174 -17.15 23.70 -1.08
C PHE A 174 -18.20 23.86 -2.16
N VAL A 175 -19.45 24.00 -1.71
CA VAL A 175 -20.60 24.15 -2.58
C VAL A 175 -21.14 25.56 -2.45
N GLN A 176 -21.48 26.17 -3.59
CA GLN A 176 -22.23 27.41 -3.70
C GLN A 176 -23.62 27.06 -4.26
N ILE A 177 -24.66 27.59 -3.62
CA ILE A 177 -26.05 27.47 -4.09
C ILE A 177 -26.58 28.86 -4.33
N GLY A 178 -27.20 29.06 -5.48
CA GLY A 178 -27.76 30.35 -5.88
C GLY A 178 -29.24 30.28 -6.21
N ILE A 179 -30.00 31.27 -5.75
CA ILE A 179 -31.39 31.48 -6.11
C ILE A 179 -31.53 32.85 -6.73
N THR A 180 -32.25 32.94 -7.86
CA THR A 180 -32.46 34.19 -8.61
C THR A 180 -33.39 35.15 -7.86
N ALA A 181 -33.02 36.42 -7.93
CA ALA A 181 -33.86 37.51 -7.37
C ALA A 181 -34.66 38.27 -8.45
N LYS A 182 -34.82 37.65 -9.64
CA LYS A 182 -35.40 38.32 -10.82
C LYS A 182 -36.87 38.72 -10.67
N ASP A 183 -37.68 38.02 -9.89
CA ASP A 183 -39.13 38.21 -9.78
C ASP A 183 -39.56 39.15 -8.63
N ILE A 184 -38.61 39.57 -7.79
CA ILE A 184 -38.88 40.43 -6.62
C ILE A 184 -39.39 41.82 -7.06
N ASN A 185 -38.87 42.35 -8.13
CA ASN A 185 -39.26 43.68 -8.64
C ASN A 185 -40.65 43.69 -9.27
N LYS A 186 -41.14 42.53 -9.73
CA LYS A 186 -42.46 42.41 -10.33
C LYS A 186 -43.56 42.37 -9.26
N PHE A 187 -43.23 41.87 -8.08
CA PHE A 187 -44.15 41.73 -6.96
C PHE A 187 -44.48 43.06 -6.26
N LEU A 188 -43.50 43.96 -6.16
CA LEU A 188 -43.71 45.23 -5.48
C LEU A 188 -44.65 46.18 -6.24
N GLY A 189 -44.82 46.01 -7.56
CA GLY A 189 -45.73 46.81 -8.35
C GLY A 189 -47.24 46.44 -8.28
N SER A 190 -47.50 45.27 -7.67
CA SER A 190 -48.88 44.70 -7.62
C SER A 190 -49.67 45.02 -6.37
N LEU A 191 -49.17 45.92 -5.47
CA LEU A 191 -49.74 46.14 -4.13
C LEU A 191 -50.75 47.32 -4.05
N GLU A 192 -51.31 47.76 -5.17
CA GLU A 192 -52.44 48.71 -5.14
C GLU A 192 -53.75 47.98 -4.81
N LEU A 193 -54.58 48.62 -3.93
CA LEU A 193 -55.86 48.05 -3.41
C LEU A 193 -56.76 47.54 -4.52
N LYS A 194 -56.76 48.17 -5.68
CA LYS A 194 -57.52 47.76 -6.85
C LYS A 194 -56.99 46.49 -7.51
N THR A 195 -55.68 46.40 -7.61
CA THR A 195 -54.95 45.25 -8.16
C THR A 195 -55.14 44.02 -7.27
N ILE A 196 -55.18 44.23 -5.95
CA ILE A 196 -55.36 43.18 -4.95
C ILE A 196 -56.78 42.62 -5.02
N LEU A 197 -57.82 43.46 -5.18
CA LEU A 197 -59.20 42.99 -5.35
C LEU A 197 -59.38 42.29 -6.71
N ASP A 198 -58.69 42.73 -7.78
CA ASP A 198 -58.73 42.10 -9.09
C ASP A 198 -57.90 40.79 -9.12
N GLU A 199 -56.83 40.70 -8.34
CA GLU A 199 -56.06 39.46 -8.16
C GLU A 199 -56.79 38.44 -7.30
N LEU A 200 -57.51 38.90 -6.27
CA LEU A 200 -58.37 38.04 -5.45
C LEU A 200 -59.52 37.41 -6.24
N ASN A 201 -59.99 38.08 -7.23
CA ASN A 201 -61.00 37.51 -8.13
C ASN A 201 -60.47 36.41 -9.05
N LYS A 202 -59.12 36.30 -9.12
CA LYS A 202 -58.39 35.21 -9.83
C LYS A 202 -58.06 34.02 -8.93
N ASP A 203 -58.11 34.19 -7.62
CA ASP A 203 -57.89 33.12 -6.67
C ASP A 203 -59.11 32.22 -6.60
N THR A 204 -59.00 31.06 -7.23
CA THR A 204 -60.09 30.09 -7.35
C THR A 204 -60.45 29.42 -6.01
N THR A 205 -59.71 29.69 -4.95
CA THR A 205 -59.92 29.13 -3.61
C THR A 205 -60.91 29.93 -2.82
N ILE A 206 -61.07 31.21 -3.11
CA ILE A 206 -61.99 32.10 -2.46
C ILE A 206 -63.27 32.17 -3.30
N ASP A 207 -64.43 31.82 -2.69
CA ASP A 207 -65.75 31.93 -3.33
C ASP A 207 -66.30 33.35 -3.25
N GLN A 208 -66.01 33.99 -2.11
CA GLN A 208 -66.56 35.31 -1.83
C GLN A 208 -65.76 36.02 -0.75
N ILE A 209 -65.46 37.29 -0.94
CA ILE A 209 -65.07 38.21 0.12
C ILE A 209 -66.07 39.31 0.20
N SER A 210 -66.62 39.57 1.42
CA SER A 210 -67.60 40.62 1.67
C SER A 210 -67.17 41.38 2.90
N PHE A 211 -67.30 42.69 2.82
CA PHE A 211 -67.22 43.57 3.98
C PHE A 211 -68.59 43.88 4.50
N ILE A 212 -68.86 43.55 5.76
CA ILE A 212 -70.12 43.66 6.47
C ILE A 212 -70.01 44.81 7.47
N ASP A 213 -70.92 45.70 7.46
CA ASP A 213 -71.00 46.85 8.41
C ASP A 213 -71.54 46.44 9.80
N LYS A 214 -71.66 47.39 10.68
CA LYS A 214 -72.15 47.20 12.05
C LYS A 214 -73.58 46.74 12.10
N ASP A 215 -74.33 46.95 11.00
CA ASP A 215 -75.76 46.59 10.88
C ASP A 215 -76.01 45.31 10.10
N LEU A 216 -74.89 44.48 9.96
CA LEU A 216 -74.88 43.23 9.20
C LEU A 216 -75.17 43.40 7.70
N THR A 217 -74.99 44.59 7.16
CA THR A 217 -75.18 44.88 5.73
C THR A 217 -73.87 44.74 4.96
N VAL A 218 -73.91 44.04 3.85
CA VAL A 218 -72.74 43.90 2.98
C VAL A 218 -72.50 45.18 2.21
N LEU A 219 -71.49 45.94 2.58
CA LEU A 219 -71.06 47.16 1.90
C LEU A 219 -70.31 46.94 0.62
N ALA A 220 -69.43 45.92 0.60
CA ALA A 220 -68.64 45.56 -0.57
C ALA A 220 -68.50 44.04 -0.64
N SER A 221 -68.52 43.45 -1.84
CA SER A 221 -68.36 42.03 -2.06
C SER A 221 -67.76 41.76 -3.42
N THR A 222 -66.95 40.69 -3.52
CA THR A 222 -66.47 40.13 -4.80
C THR A 222 -67.67 39.57 -5.62
N LYS A 223 -68.78 39.17 -4.95
CA LYS A 223 -70.05 38.79 -5.59
C LYS A 223 -70.97 39.99 -5.61
N ALA A 224 -71.16 40.55 -6.79
CA ALA A 224 -72.03 41.77 -6.95
C ALA A 224 -73.42 41.59 -6.38
N GLU A 225 -73.97 40.39 -6.43
CA GLU A 225 -75.27 40.02 -5.94
C GLU A 225 -75.44 40.08 -4.39
N MET A 226 -74.30 40.09 -3.68
CA MET A 226 -74.29 40.15 -2.21
C MET A 226 -74.29 41.56 -1.68
N LYS A 227 -73.97 42.56 -2.46
CA LYS A 227 -73.87 43.94 -2.06
C LYS A 227 -75.27 44.47 -1.67
N GLY A 228 -75.37 45.06 -0.47
CA GLY A 228 -76.63 45.59 0.08
C GLY A 228 -77.47 44.55 0.77
N LYS A 229 -77.14 43.26 0.75
CA LYS A 229 -77.86 42.21 1.51
C LYS A 229 -77.40 42.23 2.97
N LYS A 230 -78.36 41.84 3.86
CA LYS A 230 -78.04 41.55 5.25
C LYS A 230 -77.66 40.10 5.39
N ILE A 231 -76.62 39.86 6.18
CA ILE A 231 -76.15 38.51 6.54
C ILE A 231 -76.95 38.08 7.78
N ASP A 232 -77.57 36.91 7.66
CA ASP A 232 -78.30 36.25 8.75
C ASP A 232 -77.57 34.96 9.12
N ASP A 233 -76.40 35.11 9.69
CA ASP A 233 -75.48 34.04 10.10
C ASP A 233 -75.18 34.27 11.58
N ASP A 234 -75.43 33.29 12.44
CA ASP A 234 -75.28 33.37 13.89
C ASP A 234 -73.85 33.69 14.28
N GLU A 235 -72.86 33.20 13.49
CA GLU A 235 -71.45 33.44 13.75
C GLU A 235 -70.98 34.81 13.25
N ALA A 236 -71.60 35.36 12.22
CA ALA A 236 -71.43 36.74 11.84
C ALA A 236 -71.92 37.69 12.96
N ILE A 237 -73.08 37.35 13.53
CA ILE A 237 -73.67 38.11 14.67
C ILE A 237 -72.75 38.00 15.89
N LEU A 238 -72.19 36.79 16.19
CA LEU A 238 -71.32 36.55 17.30
C LEU A 238 -69.96 37.33 17.13
N SER A 239 -69.38 37.30 15.92
CA SER A 239 -68.17 38.07 15.60
C SER A 239 -68.37 39.56 15.80
N LEU A 240 -69.52 40.07 15.44
CA LEU A 240 -69.88 41.48 15.55
C LEU A 240 -70.12 41.88 17.01
N MET A 241 -70.79 41.02 17.79
CA MET A 241 -71.07 41.26 19.21
C MET A 241 -69.82 41.13 20.08
N GLU A 242 -69.08 40.07 19.91
CA GLU A 242 -67.90 39.82 20.73
C GLU A 242 -66.60 40.49 20.21
N ARG A 243 -66.66 41.08 19.00
CA ARG A 243 -65.46 41.64 18.28
C ARG A 243 -64.32 40.66 18.22
N LYS A 244 -64.64 39.38 18.03
CA LYS A 244 -63.72 38.28 17.87
C LYS A 244 -63.83 37.64 16.50
N GLU A 245 -62.78 36.99 16.11
CA GLU A 245 -62.77 36.19 14.90
C GLU A 245 -63.58 34.92 15.15
N VAL A 246 -64.54 34.62 14.25
CA VAL A 246 -65.39 33.45 14.31
C VAL A 246 -65.45 32.80 12.92
N SER A 247 -65.58 31.50 12.84
CA SER A 247 -65.70 30.80 11.57
C SER A 247 -66.90 29.84 11.60
N SER A 248 -67.63 29.82 10.50
CA SER A 248 -68.73 28.89 10.28
C SER A 248 -68.55 28.04 9.03
N ILE A 249 -69.28 26.94 9.02
CA ILE A 249 -69.29 26.04 7.87
C ILE A 249 -70.73 26.13 7.32
N SER A 250 -70.88 26.56 6.07
CA SER A 250 -72.15 26.60 5.39
C SER A 250 -72.16 25.76 4.11
N GLY A 251 -73.27 25.14 3.77
CA GLY A 251 -73.46 24.33 2.56
C GLY A 251 -73.72 22.85 2.81
N VAL A 252 -74.20 22.14 1.80
CA VAL A 252 -74.60 20.73 1.82
C VAL A 252 -73.68 19.93 0.88
N PHE A 253 -73.45 18.68 1.21
CA PHE A 253 -72.61 17.72 0.50
C PHE A 253 -72.21 18.10 -0.94
N GLY A 254 -70.95 18.44 -1.12
CA GLY A 254 -70.31 18.74 -2.44
C GLY A 254 -70.04 20.21 -2.70
N ASN A 255 -70.63 21.15 -1.93
CA ASN A 255 -70.35 22.59 -1.95
C ASN A 255 -70.26 23.14 -0.52
N VAL A 256 -69.25 22.71 0.23
CA VAL A 256 -69.03 23.24 1.58
C VAL A 256 -68.22 24.53 1.43
N LEU A 257 -68.80 25.58 2.06
CA LEU A 257 -68.15 26.88 2.16
C LEU A 257 -67.67 27.08 3.61
N TYR A 258 -66.44 27.42 3.77
CA TYR A 258 -65.92 27.88 5.05
C TYR A 258 -66.01 29.41 5.10
N ASN A 259 -66.79 29.90 5.98
CA ASN A 259 -67.02 31.32 6.18
C ASN A 259 -66.19 31.76 7.39
N SER A 260 -65.27 32.68 7.19
CA SER A 260 -64.48 33.29 8.27
C SER A 260 -64.95 34.77 8.43
N PHE A 261 -65.36 35.10 9.62
CA PHE A 261 -65.78 36.43 10.00
C PHE A 261 -64.68 37.10 10.82
N ILE A 262 -64.19 38.23 10.34
CA ILE A 262 -62.99 38.88 10.95
C ILE A 262 -63.39 40.34 11.25
N PRO A 263 -63.39 40.73 12.53
CA PRO A 263 -63.67 42.12 12.91
C PRO A 263 -62.51 43.02 12.49
N LEU A 264 -62.76 44.04 11.76
CA LEU A 264 -61.78 45.04 11.29
C LEU A 264 -61.78 46.27 12.18
N PHE A 265 -60.58 46.70 12.55
CA PHE A 265 -60.35 47.86 13.38
C PHE A 265 -59.40 48.80 12.63
N ASN A 266 -59.72 50.08 12.77
CA ASN A 266 -58.85 51.18 12.38
C ASN A 266 -58.46 51.97 13.63
N GLU A 267 -57.20 52.00 13.99
CA GLU A 267 -56.66 52.65 15.20
C GLU A 267 -57.50 52.30 16.47
N HIS A 268 -57.80 51.04 16.70
CA HIS A 268 -58.58 50.46 17.80
C HIS A 268 -60.13 50.72 17.72
N VAL A 269 -60.61 51.34 16.67
CA VAL A 269 -62.07 51.52 16.47
C VAL A 269 -62.62 50.40 15.54
N TYR A 270 -63.60 49.69 16.00
CA TYR A 270 -64.25 48.70 15.17
C TYR A 270 -65.00 49.34 13.98
N VAL A 271 -64.61 48.87 12.76
CA VAL A 271 -65.13 49.42 11.50
C VAL A 271 -66.19 48.52 10.87
N GLY A 272 -66.10 47.21 11.04
CA GLY A 272 -66.99 46.20 10.48
C GLY A 272 -66.42 44.83 10.50
N THR A 273 -67.04 43.86 9.91
CA THR A 273 -66.54 42.47 9.82
C THR A 273 -66.29 42.08 8.36
N LEU A 274 -65.17 41.47 8.10
CA LEU A 274 -64.81 40.89 6.80
C LEU A 274 -65.28 39.43 6.79
N LEU A 275 -66.14 39.05 5.85
CA LEU A 275 -66.50 37.67 5.54
C LEU A 275 -65.60 37.19 4.40
N VAL A 276 -64.89 36.11 4.64
CA VAL A 276 -64.17 35.38 3.59
C VAL A 276 -64.76 33.98 3.51
N SER A 277 -65.36 33.67 2.36
CA SER A 277 -65.91 32.33 2.10
C SER A 277 -65.04 31.57 1.15
N SER A 278 -64.53 30.39 1.54
CA SER A 278 -63.67 29.54 0.77
C SER A 278 -64.41 28.25 0.36
N LYS A 279 -64.16 27.78 -0.88
CA LYS A 279 -64.76 26.54 -1.39
C LYS A 279 -64.05 25.31 -0.86
N GLY A 280 -64.72 24.47 -0.11
CA GLY A 280 -64.22 23.23 0.41
C GLY A 280 -63.74 22.19 -0.65
N LYS A 281 -64.27 22.28 -1.89
CA LYS A 281 -63.84 21.41 -2.99
C LYS A 281 -62.42 21.66 -3.40
N GLU A 282 -61.99 22.90 -3.46
CA GLU A 282 -60.62 23.25 -3.87
C GLU A 282 -59.62 22.85 -2.81
N ALA A 283 -59.97 22.92 -1.51
CA ALA A 283 -59.16 22.36 -0.43
C ALA A 283 -58.98 20.82 -0.57
N ALA A 284 -60.07 20.12 -0.93
CA ALA A 284 -59.99 18.67 -1.15
C ALA A 284 -59.17 18.31 -2.40
N TYR A 285 -59.28 19.10 -3.48
CA TYR A 285 -58.43 18.92 -4.68
C TYR A 285 -56.95 19.28 -4.42
N ALA A 286 -56.69 20.33 -3.67
CA ALA A 286 -55.34 20.70 -3.25
C ALA A 286 -54.73 19.63 -2.33
N ALA A 287 -55.48 19.12 -1.35
CA ALA A 287 -55.08 18.02 -0.49
C ALA A 287 -54.81 16.72 -1.29
N ALA A 288 -55.67 16.42 -2.30
CA ALA A 288 -55.48 15.27 -3.18
C ALA A 288 -54.25 15.42 -4.10
N ALA A 289 -53.97 16.64 -4.59
CA ALA A 289 -52.77 16.94 -5.38
C ALA A 289 -51.50 16.82 -4.54
N GLU A 290 -51.52 17.33 -3.30
CA GLU A 290 -50.42 17.17 -2.35
C GLU A 290 -50.21 15.70 -1.94
N LEU A 291 -51.30 14.94 -1.75
CA LEU A 291 -51.21 13.51 -1.49
C LEU A 291 -50.55 12.77 -2.66
N LYS A 292 -50.91 13.10 -3.91
CA LYS A 292 -50.26 12.54 -5.11
C LYS A 292 -48.76 12.91 -5.17
N GLY A 293 -48.43 14.18 -4.90
CA GLY A 293 -47.03 14.63 -4.82
C GLY A 293 -46.24 13.92 -3.73
N SER A 294 -46.84 13.74 -2.56
CA SER A 294 -46.21 13.04 -1.43
C SER A 294 -46.04 11.55 -1.69
N ILE A 295 -47.02 10.90 -2.35
CA ILE A 295 -46.88 9.51 -2.82
C ILE A 295 -45.74 9.40 -3.85
N PHE A 296 -45.61 10.34 -4.77
CA PHE A 296 -44.55 10.35 -5.76
C PHE A 296 -43.18 10.51 -5.09
N ILE A 297 -43.05 11.41 -4.12
CA ILE A 297 -41.83 11.57 -3.32
C ILE A 297 -41.53 10.30 -2.52
N LEU A 298 -42.53 9.67 -1.94
CA LEU A 298 -42.38 8.40 -1.21
C LEU A 298 -41.85 7.30 -2.13
N VAL A 299 -42.40 7.15 -3.33
CA VAL A 299 -41.97 6.13 -4.30
C VAL A 299 -40.55 6.41 -4.78
N ILE A 300 -40.21 7.67 -5.08
CA ILE A 300 -38.83 8.04 -5.47
C ILE A 300 -37.86 7.78 -4.34
N GLY A 301 -38.22 8.17 -3.11
CA GLY A 301 -37.36 7.95 -1.94
C GLY A 301 -37.14 6.46 -1.66
N LEU A 302 -38.20 5.64 -1.69
CA LEU A 302 -38.08 4.20 -1.51
C LEU A 302 -37.25 3.53 -2.62
N THR A 303 -37.44 3.95 -3.87
CA THR A 303 -36.61 3.47 -5.00
C THR A 303 -35.17 3.89 -4.87
N ALA A 304 -34.90 5.13 -4.45
CA ALA A 304 -33.54 5.61 -4.20
C ALA A 304 -32.86 4.81 -3.07
N ILE A 305 -33.58 4.58 -1.95
CA ILE A 305 -33.06 3.75 -0.83
C ILE A 305 -32.74 2.32 -1.32
N ALA A 306 -33.63 1.72 -2.11
CA ALA A 306 -33.42 0.39 -2.67
C ALA A 306 -32.20 0.34 -3.59
N LEU A 307 -32.04 1.33 -4.48
CA LEU A 307 -30.87 1.44 -5.37
C LEU A 307 -29.56 1.63 -4.60
N ILE A 308 -29.56 2.49 -3.58
CA ILE A 308 -28.39 2.69 -2.71
C ILE A 308 -28.04 1.39 -2.00
N MET A 309 -29.01 0.67 -1.46
CA MET A 309 -28.77 -0.62 -0.78
C MET A 309 -28.21 -1.68 -1.72
N VAL A 310 -28.75 -1.77 -2.95
CA VAL A 310 -28.21 -2.67 -3.98
C VAL A 310 -26.78 -2.26 -4.34
N MET A 311 -26.51 -0.97 -4.45
CA MET A 311 -25.16 -0.45 -4.73
C MET A 311 -24.19 -0.78 -3.60
N ILE A 312 -24.58 -0.57 -2.34
CA ILE A 312 -23.76 -0.90 -1.17
C ILE A 312 -23.52 -2.41 -1.12
N TYR A 313 -24.55 -3.23 -1.34
CA TYR A 313 -24.40 -4.70 -1.38
C TYR A 313 -23.42 -5.15 -2.46
N ARG A 314 -23.55 -4.64 -3.70
CA ARG A 314 -22.63 -4.94 -4.80
C ARG A 314 -21.22 -4.44 -4.51
N SER A 315 -21.09 -3.23 -3.98
CA SER A 315 -19.81 -2.63 -3.59
C SER A 315 -19.15 -3.46 -2.49
N SER A 316 -19.85 -3.83 -1.43
CA SER A 316 -19.34 -4.67 -0.34
C SER A 316 -18.88 -6.03 -0.86
N LYS A 317 -19.65 -6.64 -1.76
CA LYS A 317 -19.26 -7.90 -2.42
C LYS A 317 -17.99 -7.76 -3.27
N ASN A 318 -17.87 -6.65 -3.99
CA ASN A 318 -16.67 -6.34 -4.78
C ASN A 318 -15.46 -6.04 -3.88
N TYR A 319 -15.65 -5.26 -2.80
CA TYR A 319 -14.59 -4.99 -1.83
C TYR A 319 -14.08 -6.27 -1.17
N LEU A 320 -14.96 -7.17 -0.75
CA LEU A 320 -14.55 -8.47 -0.21
C LEU A 320 -13.81 -9.30 -1.24
N LYS A 321 -14.27 -9.28 -2.50
CA LYS A 321 -13.55 -9.97 -3.57
C LYS A 321 -12.16 -9.39 -3.80
N LEU A 322 -12.01 -8.05 -3.73
CA LEU A 322 -10.74 -7.37 -3.85
C LEU A 322 -9.83 -7.58 -2.63
N ALA A 323 -10.40 -7.68 -1.44
CA ALA A 323 -9.64 -7.92 -0.21
C ALA A 323 -9.08 -9.34 -0.12
N TYR A 324 -9.80 -10.34 -0.64
CA TYR A 324 -9.47 -11.75 -0.45
C TYR A 324 -9.05 -12.48 -1.73
N TYR A 325 -9.14 -11.87 -2.91
CA TYR A 325 -8.76 -12.49 -4.17
C TYR A 325 -7.84 -11.58 -4.98
N ASP A 326 -6.87 -12.19 -5.62
CA ASP A 326 -6.03 -11.51 -6.60
C ASP A 326 -6.83 -11.18 -7.87
N LYS A 327 -6.70 -9.95 -8.36
CA LYS A 327 -7.49 -9.44 -9.49
C LYS A 327 -7.15 -10.12 -10.82
N LYS A 328 -5.89 -10.51 -11.00
CA LYS A 328 -5.36 -10.98 -12.27
C LYS A 328 -5.58 -12.49 -12.43
N THR A 329 -5.21 -13.25 -11.43
CA THR A 329 -5.34 -14.73 -11.46
C THR A 329 -6.70 -15.22 -10.96
N GLY A 330 -7.44 -14.41 -10.20
CA GLY A 330 -8.68 -14.84 -9.56
C GLY A 330 -8.48 -15.87 -8.44
N LEU A 331 -7.24 -16.14 -8.03
CA LEU A 331 -6.91 -16.97 -6.88
C LEU A 331 -7.16 -16.22 -5.57
N PRO A 332 -7.44 -16.92 -4.47
CA PRO A 332 -7.34 -16.33 -3.13
C PRO A 332 -5.94 -15.71 -2.92
N ASN A 333 -5.90 -14.52 -2.32
CA ASN A 333 -4.67 -13.80 -2.06
C ASN A 333 -4.04 -14.17 -0.70
N GLN A 334 -2.99 -13.45 -0.30
CA GLN A 334 -2.29 -13.67 0.98
C GLN A 334 -3.21 -13.48 2.19
N GLU A 335 -4.13 -12.51 2.18
CA GLU A 335 -5.11 -12.32 3.27
C GLU A 335 -6.06 -13.51 3.40
N SER A 336 -6.46 -14.10 2.26
CA SER A 336 -7.22 -15.34 2.26
C SER A 336 -6.45 -16.52 2.85
N LEU A 337 -5.15 -16.62 2.55
CA LEU A 337 -4.27 -17.64 3.11
C LEU A 337 -4.16 -17.47 4.63
N ASN A 338 -3.88 -16.28 5.12
CA ASN A 338 -3.78 -15.99 6.55
C ASN A 338 -5.08 -16.34 7.27
N TYR A 339 -6.21 -15.87 6.76
CA TYR A 339 -7.54 -16.21 7.32
C TYR A 339 -7.81 -17.72 7.31
N PHE A 340 -7.42 -18.40 6.24
CA PHE A 340 -7.57 -19.86 6.13
C PHE A 340 -6.74 -20.58 7.18
N LEU A 341 -5.46 -20.23 7.31
CA LEU A 341 -4.55 -20.83 8.29
C LEU A 341 -5.00 -20.54 9.72
N GLU A 342 -5.40 -19.32 10.05
CA GLU A 342 -5.98 -19.02 11.37
C GLU A 342 -7.18 -19.89 11.71
N LYS A 343 -8.06 -20.10 10.74
CA LYS A 343 -9.23 -20.96 10.92
C LYS A 343 -8.84 -22.43 11.08
N LEU A 344 -7.84 -22.89 10.32
CA LEU A 344 -7.31 -24.26 10.39
C LEU A 344 -6.69 -24.51 11.77
N LEU A 345 -5.89 -23.58 12.27
CA LEU A 345 -5.19 -23.68 13.54
C LEU A 345 -6.14 -23.64 14.75
N LYS A 346 -7.29 -22.98 14.61
CA LYS A 346 -8.37 -22.96 15.64
C LYS A 346 -9.20 -24.25 15.68
N GLN A 347 -9.13 -25.07 14.64
CA GLN A 347 -9.81 -26.38 14.63
C GLN A 347 -8.82 -27.42 15.14
N ASN A 348 -9.27 -28.36 15.98
CA ASN A 348 -8.45 -29.46 16.55
C ASN A 348 -7.85 -30.44 15.52
N ARG A 349 -7.79 -30.08 14.24
CA ARG A 349 -7.16 -30.84 13.14
C ARG A 349 -6.09 -29.98 12.50
N LYS A 350 -4.94 -29.92 13.13
CA LYS A 350 -3.76 -29.26 12.61
C LYS A 350 -2.98 -30.19 11.70
N THR A 351 -3.59 -30.62 10.60
CA THR A 351 -2.94 -31.56 9.65
C THR A 351 -2.99 -30.96 8.26
N GLY A 352 -1.87 -31.06 7.54
CA GLY A 352 -1.76 -30.68 6.14
C GLY A 352 -0.35 -30.22 5.80
N THR A 353 -0.10 -30.06 4.52
CA THR A 353 1.18 -29.64 3.98
C THR A 353 1.01 -28.36 3.19
N ILE A 354 1.91 -27.42 3.41
CA ILE A 354 2.06 -26.17 2.65
C ILE A 354 3.20 -26.34 1.65
N PHE A 355 2.93 -26.02 0.39
CA PHE A 355 3.93 -25.89 -0.66
C PHE A 355 4.02 -24.42 -1.05
N LEU A 356 5.17 -23.80 -0.84
CA LEU A 356 5.48 -22.45 -1.30
C LEU A 356 6.28 -22.58 -2.60
N LEU A 357 5.67 -22.18 -3.71
CA LEU A 357 6.24 -22.21 -5.04
C LEU A 357 6.79 -20.85 -5.40
N ASN A 358 8.04 -20.80 -5.85
CA ASN A 358 8.71 -19.59 -6.34
C ASN A 358 9.04 -19.76 -7.83
N PHE A 359 8.54 -18.85 -8.66
CA PHE A 359 8.76 -18.81 -10.10
C PHE A 359 9.79 -17.75 -10.45
N SER A 360 11.07 -18.05 -10.26
CA SER A 360 12.20 -17.10 -10.47
C SER A 360 12.22 -16.52 -11.89
N ILE A 361 11.62 -17.20 -12.86
CA ILE A 361 11.52 -16.74 -14.24
C ILE A 361 10.66 -15.48 -14.41
N VAL A 362 9.68 -15.25 -13.55
CA VAL A 362 8.76 -14.10 -13.69
C VAL A 362 9.55 -12.79 -13.70
N ALA A 363 10.59 -12.70 -12.85
CA ALA A 363 11.48 -11.56 -12.82
C ALA A 363 12.27 -11.41 -14.15
N SER A 364 12.81 -12.49 -14.69
CA SER A 364 13.55 -12.49 -15.95
C SER A 364 12.68 -12.17 -17.16
N LEU A 365 11.45 -12.74 -17.21
CA LEU A 365 10.46 -12.42 -18.24
C LEU A 365 10.03 -10.95 -18.17
N SER A 366 9.88 -10.41 -16.95
CA SER A 366 9.53 -9.01 -16.75
C SER A 366 10.61 -8.06 -17.31
N LEU A 367 11.88 -8.41 -17.10
CA LEU A 367 13.01 -7.64 -17.62
C LEU A 367 13.13 -7.75 -19.16
N SER A 368 12.91 -8.95 -19.71
CA SER A 368 13.16 -9.22 -21.14
C SER A 368 11.98 -8.82 -22.03
N TYR A 369 10.73 -9.06 -21.58
CA TYR A 369 9.51 -8.93 -22.36
C TYR A 369 8.46 -7.99 -21.76
N GLY A 370 8.77 -7.36 -20.62
CA GLY A 370 7.90 -6.45 -19.92
C GLY A 370 6.93 -7.14 -18.95
N HIS A 371 6.46 -6.36 -17.97
CA HIS A 371 5.63 -6.83 -16.85
C HIS A 371 4.32 -7.52 -17.29
N ASP A 372 3.64 -6.97 -18.32
CA ASP A 372 2.36 -7.53 -18.78
C ASP A 372 2.52 -8.92 -19.43
N HIS A 373 3.66 -9.20 -20.06
CA HIS A 373 3.94 -10.51 -20.61
C HIS A 373 4.21 -11.52 -19.50
N ALA A 374 5.08 -11.18 -18.56
CA ALA A 374 5.39 -12.01 -17.40
C ALA A 374 4.12 -12.37 -16.62
N GLU A 375 3.24 -11.40 -16.42
CA GLU A 375 1.98 -11.59 -15.71
C GLU A 375 1.01 -12.52 -16.44
N ARG A 376 0.93 -12.45 -17.77
CA ARG A 376 0.11 -13.39 -18.56
C ARG A 376 0.60 -14.82 -18.42
N VAL A 377 1.93 -15.02 -18.51
CA VAL A 377 2.55 -16.35 -18.34
C VAL A 377 2.28 -16.88 -16.94
N PHE A 378 2.48 -16.05 -15.92
CA PHE A 378 2.22 -16.44 -14.53
C PHE A 378 0.75 -16.77 -14.30
N THR A 379 -0.17 -16.00 -14.87
CA THR A 379 -1.62 -16.26 -14.75
C THR A 379 -2.02 -17.59 -15.40
N GLU A 380 -1.42 -17.93 -16.54
CA GLU A 380 -1.66 -19.22 -17.20
C GLU A 380 -1.13 -20.38 -16.36
N LEU A 381 0.09 -20.27 -15.81
CA LEU A 381 0.68 -21.25 -14.90
C LEU A 381 -0.20 -21.44 -13.64
N ALA A 382 -0.60 -20.32 -13.03
CA ALA A 382 -1.46 -20.33 -11.86
C ALA A 382 -2.81 -20.99 -12.11
N SER A 383 -3.38 -20.80 -13.30
CA SER A 383 -4.64 -21.45 -13.72
C SER A 383 -4.49 -22.98 -13.86
N LYS A 384 -3.43 -23.44 -14.51
CA LYS A 384 -3.13 -24.89 -14.67
C LYS A 384 -2.89 -25.55 -13.31
N ILE A 385 -2.17 -24.88 -12.42
CA ILE A 385 -1.91 -25.35 -11.06
C ILE A 385 -3.22 -25.43 -10.27
N LYS A 386 -4.04 -24.38 -10.32
CA LYS A 386 -5.35 -24.38 -9.67
C LYS A 386 -6.21 -25.57 -10.12
N GLU A 387 -6.32 -25.79 -11.42
CA GLU A 387 -7.12 -26.87 -12.00
C GLU A 387 -6.63 -28.23 -11.52
N ARG A 388 -5.30 -28.43 -11.49
CA ARG A 388 -4.70 -29.69 -11.06
C ARG A 388 -4.93 -30.01 -9.58
N PHE A 389 -4.88 -28.97 -8.73
CA PHE A 389 -5.00 -29.14 -7.27
C PHE A 389 -6.41 -28.88 -6.74
N GLU A 390 -7.38 -28.54 -7.58
CA GLU A 390 -8.73 -28.18 -7.15
C GLU A 390 -9.43 -29.30 -6.36
N GLU A 391 -9.10 -30.56 -6.57
CA GLU A 391 -9.72 -31.68 -5.84
C GLU A 391 -9.16 -31.88 -4.43
N ASN A 392 -7.85 -31.71 -4.23
CA ASN A 392 -7.16 -32.12 -3.00
C ASN A 392 -6.53 -30.96 -2.24
N GLY A 393 -6.58 -29.73 -2.76
CA GLY A 393 -5.91 -28.59 -2.18
C GLY A 393 -6.56 -27.25 -2.48
N ILE A 394 -5.94 -26.22 -1.95
CA ILE A 394 -6.32 -24.81 -2.19
C ILE A 394 -5.06 -24.07 -2.62
N THR A 395 -5.16 -23.38 -3.75
CA THR A 395 -4.05 -22.55 -4.28
C THR A 395 -4.29 -21.07 -3.96
N PHE A 396 -3.26 -20.41 -3.45
CA PHE A 396 -3.26 -19.00 -3.09
C PHE A 396 -2.15 -18.27 -3.87
N ARG A 397 -2.40 -17.02 -4.26
CA ARG A 397 -1.36 -16.13 -4.76
C ARG A 397 -0.86 -15.23 -3.63
N VAL A 398 0.43 -15.31 -3.28
CA VAL A 398 1.02 -14.55 -2.16
C VAL A 398 1.91 -13.39 -2.61
N SER A 399 2.44 -13.46 -3.83
CA SER A 399 3.20 -12.36 -4.45
C SER A 399 3.11 -12.42 -5.99
N ASP A 400 3.85 -11.55 -6.68
CA ASP A 400 3.86 -11.50 -8.14
C ASP A 400 4.46 -12.76 -8.78
N ASP A 401 5.32 -13.45 -8.05
CA ASP A 401 6.10 -14.62 -8.49
C ASP A 401 5.87 -15.87 -7.63
N ARG A 402 4.98 -15.83 -6.61
CA ARG A 402 4.82 -16.94 -5.66
C ARG A 402 3.38 -17.39 -5.50
N LEU A 403 3.23 -18.70 -5.48
CA LEU A 403 1.98 -19.38 -5.12
C LEU A 403 2.18 -20.21 -3.85
N VAL A 404 1.10 -20.35 -3.07
CA VAL A 404 1.03 -21.29 -1.97
C VAL A 404 -0.05 -22.31 -2.27
N ILE A 405 0.27 -23.59 -2.14
CA ILE A 405 -0.70 -24.68 -2.21
C ILE A 405 -0.82 -25.29 -0.82
N TYR A 406 -2.02 -25.33 -0.29
CA TYR A 406 -2.35 -26.15 0.88
C TYR A 406 -2.91 -27.47 0.44
N SER A 407 -2.36 -28.58 0.94
CA SER A 407 -2.91 -29.94 0.82
C SER A 407 -3.35 -30.43 2.19
N GLY A 408 -4.55 -31.00 2.28
CA GLY A 408 -5.06 -31.57 3.54
C GLY A 408 -4.48 -32.94 3.89
N ILE A 409 -3.45 -33.41 3.18
CA ILE A 409 -2.79 -34.71 3.34
C ILE A 409 -1.45 -34.49 4.06
N SER A 410 -1.15 -35.30 5.08
CA SER A 410 0.12 -35.26 5.80
C SER A 410 1.24 -35.98 5.04
N ASN A 411 2.49 -35.50 5.21
CA ASN A 411 3.70 -36.11 4.62
C ASN A 411 3.94 -37.57 5.06
N THR A 412 3.37 -38.00 6.18
CA THR A 412 3.48 -39.36 6.70
C THR A 412 2.60 -40.40 5.96
N ASP A 413 1.64 -39.93 5.16
CA ASP A 413 0.74 -40.80 4.41
C ASP A 413 1.41 -41.30 3.12
N GLN A 414 1.30 -42.60 2.85
CA GLN A 414 1.79 -43.21 1.60
C GLN A 414 1.15 -42.56 0.36
N LYS A 415 -0.10 -42.14 0.51
CA LYS A 415 -0.82 -41.36 -0.51
C LYS A 415 -0.19 -40.00 -0.81
N PHE A 416 0.46 -39.38 0.16
CA PHE A 416 1.17 -38.13 -0.04
C PHE A 416 2.37 -38.29 -1.00
N LYS A 417 3.14 -39.39 -0.85
CA LYS A 417 4.29 -39.67 -1.74
C LYS A 417 3.85 -39.83 -3.19
N GLU A 418 2.77 -40.59 -3.41
CA GLU A 418 2.20 -40.79 -4.74
C GLU A 418 1.64 -39.49 -5.34
N ASP A 419 0.96 -38.66 -4.54
CA ASP A 419 0.41 -37.40 -4.98
C ASP A 419 1.51 -36.35 -5.19
N PHE A 420 2.59 -36.42 -4.41
CA PHE A 420 3.78 -35.57 -4.57
C PHE A 420 4.55 -35.93 -5.85
N GLU A 421 4.79 -37.22 -6.15
CA GLU A 421 5.40 -37.67 -7.40
C GLU A 421 4.58 -37.21 -8.61
N LYS A 422 3.27 -37.37 -8.59
CA LYS A 422 2.36 -36.90 -9.64
C LYS A 422 2.36 -35.37 -9.77
N MET A 423 2.54 -34.66 -8.68
CA MET A 423 2.69 -33.20 -8.66
C MET A 423 4.03 -32.80 -9.29
N PHE A 424 5.10 -33.50 -8.95
CA PHE A 424 6.43 -33.28 -9.48
C PHE A 424 6.46 -33.53 -11.00
N ASP A 425 5.90 -34.67 -11.46
CA ASP A 425 5.74 -34.97 -12.89
C ASP A 425 4.90 -33.93 -13.62
N PHE A 426 3.84 -33.41 -12.99
CA PHE A 426 3.04 -32.33 -13.53
C PHE A 426 3.86 -31.05 -13.70
N PHE A 427 4.64 -30.65 -12.70
CA PHE A 427 5.50 -29.47 -12.81
C PHE A 427 6.59 -29.64 -13.87
N GLN A 428 7.19 -30.84 -14.00
CA GLN A 428 8.11 -31.14 -15.09
C GLN A 428 7.43 -31.04 -16.46
N GLY A 429 6.19 -31.46 -16.58
CA GLY A 429 5.39 -31.42 -17.82
C GLY A 429 4.91 -30.00 -18.19
N LEU A 430 4.87 -29.06 -17.24
CA LEU A 430 4.51 -27.67 -17.54
C LEU A 430 5.55 -26.94 -18.42
N PHE A 431 6.77 -27.45 -18.45
CA PHE A 431 7.90 -26.81 -19.12
C PHE A 431 8.45 -27.75 -20.21
N PRO A 432 8.26 -27.45 -21.51
CA PRO A 432 8.75 -28.29 -22.59
C PRO A 432 10.27 -28.33 -22.62
N LYS A 433 10.85 -29.53 -22.75
CA LYS A 433 12.30 -29.81 -22.72
C LYS A 433 13.12 -29.19 -23.86
N ASN A 434 12.51 -28.52 -24.82
CA ASN A 434 13.13 -28.14 -26.09
C ASN A 434 13.46 -26.65 -26.26
N GLU A 435 13.14 -25.79 -25.31
CA GLU A 435 13.54 -24.39 -25.39
C GLU A 435 14.60 -24.09 -24.32
N SER A 436 15.67 -23.46 -24.74
CA SER A 436 16.82 -23.04 -23.91
C SER A 436 16.50 -21.99 -22.83
N SER A 437 15.24 -21.82 -22.50
CA SER A 437 14.74 -20.94 -21.45
C SER A 437 14.43 -21.78 -20.22
N TYR A 438 15.44 -21.94 -19.37
CA TYR A 438 15.32 -22.61 -18.08
C TYR A 438 14.34 -21.85 -17.20
N LEU A 439 13.30 -22.54 -16.77
CA LEU A 439 12.31 -22.04 -15.83
C LEU A 439 12.51 -22.70 -14.47
N PRO A 440 13.39 -22.19 -13.60
CA PRO A 440 13.57 -22.78 -12.28
C PRO A 440 12.29 -22.55 -11.46
N LEU A 441 11.67 -23.65 -11.07
CA LEU A 441 10.63 -23.68 -10.05
C LEU A 441 11.25 -24.22 -8.76
N GLU A 442 11.24 -23.40 -7.74
CA GLU A 442 11.71 -23.72 -6.40
C GLU A 442 10.53 -23.94 -5.47
N ILE A 443 10.58 -24.97 -4.65
CA ILE A 443 9.47 -25.33 -3.77
C ILE A 443 9.96 -25.50 -2.33
N GLY A 444 9.44 -24.66 -1.44
CA GLY A 444 9.57 -24.84 0.01
C GLY A 444 8.38 -25.62 0.56
N ILE A 445 8.62 -26.69 1.30
CA ILE A 445 7.58 -27.61 1.80
C ILE A 445 7.58 -27.59 3.33
N VAL A 446 6.41 -27.38 3.91
CA VAL A 446 6.21 -27.39 5.38
C VAL A 446 5.02 -28.26 5.73
N GLU A 447 5.21 -29.17 6.66
CA GLU A 447 4.12 -29.90 7.31
C GLU A 447 3.62 -29.09 8.51
N ILE A 448 2.30 -28.91 8.59
CA ILE A 448 1.66 -28.24 9.71
C ILE A 448 1.63 -29.22 10.89
N SER A 449 2.21 -28.83 12.00
CA SER A 449 2.32 -29.61 13.24
C SER A 449 1.43 -29.05 14.35
N ASP A 450 1.26 -29.80 15.41
CA ASP A 450 0.50 -29.36 16.59
C ASP A 450 1.16 -28.19 17.33
N GLU A 451 2.46 -27.96 17.11
CA GLU A 451 3.22 -26.86 17.68
C GLU A 451 2.98 -25.52 16.93
N ASP A 452 2.38 -25.60 15.74
CA ASP A 452 2.09 -24.40 14.96
C ASP A 452 0.81 -23.72 15.49
N ASP A 453 0.96 -22.53 15.98
CA ASP A 453 -0.09 -21.69 16.59
C ASP A 453 -0.36 -20.40 15.81
N ASP A 454 0.54 -20.03 14.89
CA ASP A 454 0.52 -18.78 14.13
C ASP A 454 0.73 -19.02 12.62
N PRO A 455 -0.14 -18.47 11.75
CA PRO A 455 0.04 -18.50 10.30
C PRO A 455 1.37 -17.94 9.82
N GLU A 456 1.87 -16.85 10.42
CA GLU A 456 3.12 -16.23 10.03
C GLU A 456 4.30 -17.18 10.26
N ARG A 457 4.27 -17.94 11.35
CA ARG A 457 5.30 -18.93 11.64
C ARG A 457 5.36 -20.05 10.59
N ILE A 458 4.19 -20.51 10.11
CA ILE A 458 4.12 -21.53 9.04
C ILE A 458 4.71 -20.97 7.74
N LEU A 459 4.34 -19.75 7.37
CA LEU A 459 4.85 -19.10 6.16
C LEU A 459 6.34 -18.81 6.27
N LYS A 460 6.84 -18.41 7.44
CA LYS A 460 8.27 -18.25 7.72
C LYS A 460 9.03 -19.56 7.52
N LYS A 461 8.50 -20.69 8.04
CA LYS A 461 9.09 -22.02 7.83
C LYS A 461 9.15 -22.39 6.34
N ALA A 462 8.09 -22.09 5.57
CA ALA A 462 8.06 -22.33 4.14
C ALA A 462 9.10 -21.48 3.36
N LEU A 463 9.27 -20.22 3.75
CA LEU A 463 10.30 -19.33 3.20
C LEU A 463 11.71 -19.81 3.56
N ILE A 464 11.93 -20.30 4.77
CA ILE A 464 13.19 -20.88 5.20
C ILE A 464 13.56 -22.09 4.34
N ALA A 465 12.61 -23.01 4.14
CA ALA A 465 12.80 -24.16 3.28
C ALA A 465 13.10 -23.74 1.84
N LEU A 466 12.35 -22.77 1.31
CA LEU A 466 12.54 -22.26 -0.04
C LEU A 466 13.94 -21.66 -0.24
N ASN A 467 14.43 -20.86 0.71
CA ASN A 467 15.76 -20.21 0.62
C ASN A 467 16.94 -21.22 0.72
N LYS A 468 16.68 -22.44 1.16
CA LYS A 468 17.71 -23.50 1.22
C LYS A 468 17.63 -24.48 0.04
N VAL A 469 16.74 -24.19 -0.93
CA VAL A 469 16.71 -24.94 -2.19
C VAL A 469 18.03 -24.67 -2.94
N LYS A 470 18.77 -25.73 -3.27
CA LYS A 470 19.96 -25.62 -4.11
C LYS A 470 19.52 -25.64 -5.58
N ASN A 471 19.93 -24.65 -6.35
CA ASN A 471 19.61 -24.50 -7.77
C ASN A 471 20.42 -25.47 -8.66
N GLU A 472 20.36 -26.76 -8.38
CA GLU A 472 21.08 -27.79 -9.16
C GLU A 472 20.26 -28.34 -10.32
N ASN A 473 18.92 -28.14 -10.31
CA ASN A 473 17.97 -28.68 -11.28
C ASN A 473 16.84 -27.70 -11.62
N TYR A 474 16.14 -27.94 -12.74
CA TYR A 474 14.98 -27.16 -13.20
C TYR A 474 13.82 -27.08 -12.23
N LEU A 475 13.64 -28.11 -11.42
CA LEU A 475 12.66 -28.21 -10.36
C LEU A 475 13.39 -28.71 -9.12
N SER A 476 13.48 -27.86 -8.14
CA SER A 476 14.16 -28.13 -6.88
C SER A 476 13.22 -27.89 -5.72
N TYR A 477 13.27 -28.74 -4.71
CA TYR A 477 12.46 -28.61 -3.53
C TYR A 477 13.23 -28.90 -2.24
N GLN A 478 12.75 -28.31 -1.16
CA GLN A 478 13.31 -28.51 0.16
C GLN A 478 12.19 -28.64 1.20
N TYR A 479 12.27 -29.69 2.04
CA TYR A 479 11.44 -29.79 3.22
C TYR A 479 12.00 -28.95 4.36
N PHE A 480 11.15 -28.23 5.05
CA PHE A 480 11.52 -27.60 6.29
C PHE A 480 11.91 -28.63 7.35
N ASN A 481 13.01 -28.40 8.02
CA ASN A 481 13.34 -29.07 9.27
C ASN A 481 13.77 -27.99 10.30
N SER A 482 13.68 -28.32 11.59
CA SER A 482 13.98 -27.40 12.68
C SER A 482 15.42 -26.86 12.67
N ASP A 483 16.35 -27.68 12.15
CA ASP A 483 17.78 -27.29 12.09
C ASP A 483 18.01 -26.10 11.14
N MET A 484 17.15 -25.97 10.11
CA MET A 484 17.21 -24.84 9.18
C MET A 484 16.95 -23.49 9.86
N GLU A 485 16.02 -23.44 10.80
CA GLU A 485 15.73 -22.21 11.55
C GLU A 485 16.93 -21.81 12.40
N ALA A 486 17.55 -22.78 13.08
CA ALA A 486 18.76 -22.58 13.87
C ALA A 486 19.93 -22.12 13.00
N ILE A 487 20.09 -22.67 11.79
CA ILE A 487 21.13 -22.25 10.83
C ILE A 487 20.91 -20.79 10.43
N ILE A 488 19.68 -20.38 10.09
CA ILE A 488 19.40 -19.00 9.68
C ILE A 488 19.61 -18.03 10.85
N GLU A 489 19.18 -18.40 12.05
CA GLU A 489 19.43 -17.57 13.23
C GLU A 489 20.91 -17.40 13.48
N ARG A 490 21.68 -18.48 13.34
CA ARG A 490 23.15 -18.45 13.42
C ARG A 490 23.76 -17.54 12.36
N GLU A 491 23.32 -17.66 11.08
CA GLU A 491 23.76 -16.79 9.99
C GLU A 491 23.45 -15.30 10.28
N ASN A 492 22.27 -14.99 10.80
CA ASN A 492 21.87 -13.62 11.15
C ASN A 492 22.69 -13.03 12.32
N ILE A 493 23.07 -13.87 13.28
CA ILE A 493 23.96 -13.46 14.36
C ILE A 493 25.33 -13.12 13.79
N ILE A 494 25.89 -14.00 12.96
CA ILE A 494 27.19 -13.80 12.32
C ILE A 494 27.18 -12.53 11.46
N GLU A 495 26.17 -12.33 10.62
CA GLU A 495 26.02 -11.13 9.79
C GLU A 495 26.03 -9.85 10.63
N ARG A 496 25.22 -9.80 11.70
CA ARG A 496 25.15 -8.64 12.60
C ARG A 496 26.48 -8.33 13.25
N GLU A 497 27.18 -9.37 13.72
CA GLU A 497 28.46 -9.21 14.41
C GLU A 497 29.58 -8.81 13.42
N ILE A 498 29.56 -9.29 12.17
CA ILE A 498 30.46 -8.81 11.10
C ILE A 498 30.21 -7.32 10.87
N ILE A 499 28.96 -6.88 10.74
CA ILE A 499 28.62 -5.47 10.55
C ILE A 499 29.11 -4.63 11.74
N GLN A 500 28.92 -5.12 12.96
CA GLN A 500 29.43 -4.46 14.15
C GLN A 500 30.95 -4.35 14.12
N ALA A 501 31.65 -5.46 13.86
CA ALA A 501 33.11 -5.47 13.81
C ALA A 501 33.68 -4.52 12.75
N ILE A 502 33.03 -4.42 11.59
CA ILE A 502 33.43 -3.49 10.54
C ILE A 502 33.24 -2.03 10.98
N LYS A 503 32.11 -1.70 11.67
CA LYS A 503 31.81 -0.32 12.10
C LYS A 503 32.68 0.14 13.27
N GLU A 504 32.89 -0.72 14.24
CA GLU A 504 33.57 -0.42 15.50
C GLU A 504 35.07 -0.81 15.46
N GLU A 505 35.53 -1.49 14.38
CA GLU A 505 36.86 -2.06 14.23
C GLU A 505 37.20 -3.02 15.39
N ASP A 506 36.17 -3.75 15.87
CA ASP A 506 36.22 -4.55 17.08
C ASP A 506 37.16 -5.79 16.94
N ASP A 507 38.31 -5.75 17.62
CA ASP A 507 39.28 -6.83 17.65
C ASP A 507 38.83 -8.06 18.45
N GLU A 508 37.82 -7.92 19.31
CA GLU A 508 37.24 -9.05 20.04
C GLU A 508 36.39 -9.93 19.15
N ILE A 509 35.69 -9.32 18.16
CA ILE A 509 34.84 -10.04 17.23
C ILE A 509 35.61 -10.57 16.03
N ILE A 510 36.36 -9.70 15.32
CA ILE A 510 37.15 -10.08 14.15
C ILE A 510 38.61 -9.68 14.37
N ARG A 511 39.48 -10.67 14.46
CA ARG A 511 40.90 -10.50 14.63
C ARG A 511 41.68 -11.09 13.47
N ALA A 512 42.88 -10.59 13.25
CA ALA A 512 43.87 -11.12 12.34
C ALA A 512 44.87 -11.96 13.12
N VAL A 513 45.14 -13.17 12.66
CA VAL A 513 46.27 -14.01 13.11
C VAL A 513 47.21 -14.24 11.93
N PHE A 514 48.46 -14.51 12.21
CA PHE A 514 49.51 -14.53 11.22
C PHE A 514 50.21 -15.90 11.22
N GLN A 515 50.21 -16.56 10.07
CA GLN A 515 50.91 -17.85 9.91
C GLN A 515 52.18 -17.67 9.14
N PRO A 516 53.36 -18.12 9.71
CA PRO A 516 54.62 -17.91 9.05
C PRO A 516 54.78 -18.82 7.83
N GLN A 517 55.41 -18.27 6.80
CA GLN A 517 55.84 -18.93 5.57
C GLN A 517 57.39 -19.03 5.61
N VAL A 518 57.92 -20.24 5.45
CA VAL A 518 59.34 -20.54 5.60
C VAL A 518 59.96 -20.84 4.25
N ASP A 519 60.98 -20.07 3.87
CA ASP A 519 61.81 -20.34 2.70
C ASP A 519 62.76 -21.55 3.02
N LEU A 520 62.55 -22.59 2.27
CA LEU A 520 63.29 -23.86 2.49
C LEU A 520 64.81 -23.80 2.21
N LYS A 521 65.23 -22.90 1.32
CA LYS A 521 66.64 -22.71 0.99
C LYS A 521 67.33 -21.91 2.08
N LEU A 522 66.67 -20.92 2.64
CA LEU A 522 67.25 -20.03 3.63
C LEU A 522 67.04 -20.49 5.07
N GLY A 523 66.05 -21.37 5.31
CA GLY A 523 65.64 -21.78 6.63
C GLY A 523 65.11 -20.59 7.48
N LYS A 524 64.48 -19.63 6.87
CA LYS A 524 64.00 -18.40 7.51
C LYS A 524 62.56 -18.09 7.10
N ILE A 525 61.88 -17.37 7.95
CA ILE A 525 60.59 -16.80 7.61
C ILE A 525 60.75 -15.76 6.50
N CYS A 526 60.08 -15.95 5.38
CA CYS A 526 60.05 -15.05 4.22
C CYS A 526 58.72 -14.29 4.11
N GLY A 527 57.67 -14.74 4.79
CA GLY A 527 56.35 -14.10 4.78
C GLY A 527 55.43 -14.58 5.90
N PHE A 528 54.27 -13.98 5.97
CA PHE A 528 53.18 -14.42 6.79
C PHE A 528 51.87 -14.36 5.98
N GLU A 529 51.00 -15.32 6.18
CA GLU A 529 49.61 -15.22 5.73
C GLU A 529 48.74 -14.63 6.84
N THR A 530 47.97 -13.61 6.50
CA THR A 530 46.94 -13.03 7.38
C THR A 530 45.67 -13.85 7.30
N LEU A 531 45.34 -14.51 8.37
CA LEU A 531 44.15 -15.33 8.49
C LEU A 531 43.12 -14.62 9.43
N SER A 532 41.93 -14.37 8.92
CA SER A 532 40.87 -13.81 9.73
C SER A 532 40.28 -14.85 10.69
N ARG A 533 39.95 -14.43 11.91
CA ARG A 533 39.30 -15.25 12.92
C ARG A 533 38.13 -14.48 13.49
N MET A 534 36.99 -15.14 13.58
CA MET A 534 35.81 -14.56 14.19
C MET A 534 35.47 -15.23 15.51
N ARG A 535 35.27 -14.44 16.55
CA ARG A 535 34.76 -14.88 17.84
C ARG A 535 33.45 -14.16 18.15
N SER A 536 32.34 -14.85 17.91
CA SER A 536 31.03 -14.37 18.24
C SER A 536 30.83 -14.31 19.77
N LYS A 537 30.14 -13.28 20.25
CA LYS A 537 29.78 -13.13 21.68
C LYS A 537 28.84 -14.22 22.15
N SER A 538 27.98 -14.70 21.26
CA SER A 538 26.95 -15.70 21.56
C SER A 538 27.29 -17.11 21.04
N LEU A 539 28.02 -17.24 19.93
CA LEU A 539 28.31 -18.52 19.27
C LEU A 539 29.71 -19.05 19.57
N GLY A 540 30.56 -18.26 20.22
CA GLY A 540 31.97 -18.61 20.42
C GLY A 540 32.80 -18.47 19.12
N ASN A 541 33.76 -19.40 18.90
CA ASN A 541 34.55 -19.36 17.69
C ASN A 541 33.73 -19.79 16.48
N VAL A 542 33.70 -18.94 15.43
CA VAL A 542 33.06 -19.20 14.15
C VAL A 542 34.11 -19.60 13.12
N SER A 543 33.84 -20.65 12.34
CA SER A 543 34.76 -21.10 11.28
C SER A 543 35.00 -19.99 10.25
N PRO A 544 36.25 -19.80 9.80
CA PRO A 544 36.53 -18.86 8.71
C PRO A 544 35.70 -19.12 7.45
N VAL A 545 35.58 -20.38 7.04
CA VAL A 545 34.76 -20.76 5.87
C VAL A 545 33.31 -20.27 6.05
N GLU A 546 32.73 -20.46 7.23
CA GLU A 546 31.33 -20.10 7.51
C GLU A 546 31.11 -18.56 7.44
N PHE A 547 31.93 -17.78 8.17
CA PHE A 547 31.66 -16.33 8.20
C PHE A 547 32.10 -15.61 6.93
N ILE A 548 33.13 -16.11 6.21
CA ILE A 548 33.54 -15.56 4.91
C ILE A 548 32.44 -15.82 3.86
N GLU A 549 31.91 -17.04 3.77
CA GLU A 549 30.81 -17.37 2.87
C GLU A 549 29.57 -16.47 3.13
N ILE A 550 29.25 -16.25 4.41
CA ILE A 550 28.16 -15.34 4.79
C ILE A 550 28.49 -13.91 4.37
N ALA A 551 29.73 -13.47 4.60
CA ALA A 551 30.17 -12.12 4.21
C ALA A 551 30.09 -11.90 2.69
N GLU A 552 30.47 -12.88 1.89
CA GLU A 552 30.35 -12.84 0.42
C GLU A 552 28.89 -12.77 -0.02
N ARG A 553 28.05 -13.70 0.43
CA ARG A 553 26.62 -13.76 0.10
C ARG A 553 25.87 -12.48 0.51
N LYS A 554 26.27 -11.88 1.64
CA LYS A 554 25.68 -10.64 2.18
C LYS A 554 26.36 -9.36 1.69
N LYS A 555 27.31 -9.48 0.77
CA LYS A 555 28.08 -8.34 0.20
C LYS A 555 28.87 -7.55 1.27
N LEU A 556 29.26 -8.22 2.34
CA LEU A 556 30.08 -7.66 3.43
C LEU A 556 31.57 -7.96 3.26
N ILE A 557 31.96 -8.78 2.26
CA ILE A 557 33.33 -9.21 2.08
C ILE A 557 34.27 -8.03 1.80
N VAL A 558 33.87 -7.08 0.96
CA VAL A 558 34.70 -5.92 0.62
C VAL A 558 35.04 -5.05 1.85
N PRO A 559 34.04 -4.60 2.68
CA PRO A 559 34.39 -3.89 3.90
C PRO A 559 35.13 -4.77 4.93
N LEU A 560 34.91 -6.08 4.95
CA LEU A 560 35.67 -7.01 5.79
C LEU A 560 37.15 -7.08 5.34
N THR A 561 37.43 -7.22 4.05
CA THR A 561 38.79 -7.19 3.48
C THR A 561 39.49 -5.87 3.84
N LYS A 562 38.81 -4.73 3.78
CA LYS A 562 39.38 -3.44 4.21
C LYS A 562 39.77 -3.44 5.69
N LEU A 563 38.93 -4.03 6.56
CA LEU A 563 39.25 -4.18 7.99
C LEU A 563 40.50 -5.06 8.19
N ILE A 564 40.57 -6.20 7.50
CA ILE A 564 41.75 -7.11 7.58
C ILE A 564 43.01 -6.43 7.05
N LEU A 565 42.93 -5.72 5.93
CA LEU A 565 44.08 -4.94 5.40
C LEU A 565 44.57 -3.90 6.42
N LYS A 566 43.63 -3.23 7.14
CA LYS A 566 44.01 -2.29 8.21
C LYS A 566 44.77 -2.98 9.34
N LYS A 567 44.30 -4.15 9.80
CA LYS A 567 45.00 -4.93 10.83
C LYS A 567 46.37 -5.43 10.34
N THR A 568 46.41 -5.90 9.08
CA THR A 568 47.66 -6.30 8.42
C THR A 568 48.67 -5.15 8.35
N SER A 569 48.21 -3.92 8.05
CA SER A 569 49.07 -2.75 7.97
C SER A 569 49.76 -2.43 9.30
N ILE A 570 49.07 -2.64 10.42
CA ILE A 570 49.64 -2.47 11.76
C ILE A 570 50.77 -3.50 12.00
N PHE A 571 50.53 -4.75 11.58
CA PHE A 571 51.55 -5.82 11.71
C PHE A 571 52.77 -5.54 10.84
N VAL A 572 52.60 -5.19 9.58
CA VAL A 572 53.68 -4.82 8.65
C VAL A 572 54.52 -3.67 9.20
N LYS A 573 53.87 -2.64 9.75
CA LYS A 573 54.59 -1.52 10.37
C LYS A 573 55.46 -1.98 11.52
N SER A 574 54.99 -2.86 12.38
CA SER A 574 55.75 -3.39 13.51
C SER A 574 56.88 -4.30 13.09
N LEU A 575 56.76 -5.05 11.99
CA LEU A 575 57.84 -5.79 11.39
C LEU A 575 58.97 -4.86 10.93
N ARG A 576 58.63 -3.74 10.31
CA ARG A 576 59.62 -2.73 9.86
C ARG A 576 60.32 -2.03 11.04
N GLU A 577 59.59 -1.68 12.09
CA GLU A 577 60.16 -1.08 13.29
C GLU A 577 61.20 -1.99 13.97
N ARG A 578 61.11 -3.31 13.74
CA ARG A 578 62.08 -4.31 14.18
C ARG A 578 63.18 -4.60 13.16
N SER A 579 63.27 -3.81 12.10
CA SER A 579 64.23 -3.98 11.00
C SER A 579 64.13 -5.35 10.29
N CYS A 580 62.96 -5.95 10.27
CA CYS A 580 62.69 -7.20 9.57
C CYS A 580 62.34 -6.89 8.10
N GLU A 581 63.33 -6.51 7.31
CA GLU A 581 63.14 -6.19 5.88
C GLU A 581 62.98 -7.46 5.03
N GLY A 582 62.14 -7.37 3.99
CA GLY A 582 61.94 -8.45 3.01
C GLY A 582 60.91 -9.51 3.37
N ILE A 583 60.22 -9.34 4.49
CA ILE A 583 59.07 -10.18 4.89
C ILE A 583 57.81 -9.62 4.25
N ARG A 584 57.08 -10.44 3.50
CA ARG A 584 55.78 -10.08 2.93
C ARG A 584 54.65 -10.57 3.82
N VAL A 585 53.53 -9.87 3.73
CA VAL A 585 52.32 -10.32 4.43
C VAL A 585 51.21 -10.50 3.41
N ALA A 586 50.77 -11.74 3.30
CA ALA A 586 49.71 -12.15 2.37
C ALA A 586 48.35 -11.90 2.95
N VAL A 587 47.40 -11.45 2.09
CA VAL A 587 46.00 -11.21 2.41
C VAL A 587 45.12 -11.82 1.33
N ASN A 588 44.12 -12.58 1.73
CA ASN A 588 43.16 -13.19 0.84
C ASN A 588 42.23 -12.12 0.22
N LEU A 589 42.07 -12.17 -1.10
CA LEU A 589 41.18 -11.31 -1.87
C LEU A 589 40.04 -12.11 -2.52
N SER A 590 38.84 -11.64 -2.34
CA SER A 590 37.68 -12.20 -3.05
C SER A 590 37.56 -11.68 -4.48
N GLY A 591 36.89 -12.46 -5.35
CA GLY A 591 36.52 -11.98 -6.69
C GLY A 591 35.75 -10.66 -6.67
N SER A 592 34.91 -10.48 -5.65
CA SER A 592 34.15 -9.24 -5.45
C SER A 592 35.01 -8.02 -5.17
N ASP A 593 36.16 -8.19 -4.49
CA ASP A 593 37.12 -7.11 -4.26
C ASP A 593 37.76 -6.67 -5.57
N ILE A 594 38.30 -7.65 -6.34
CA ILE A 594 39.04 -7.38 -7.57
C ILE A 594 38.14 -6.79 -8.65
N MET A 595 36.89 -7.25 -8.78
CA MET A 595 35.99 -6.80 -9.84
C MET A 595 35.52 -5.35 -9.68
N ARG A 596 35.60 -4.74 -8.49
CA ARG A 596 35.26 -3.34 -8.29
C ARG A 596 36.02 -2.39 -9.21
N PRO A 597 35.33 -1.41 -9.85
CA PRO A 597 36.02 -0.42 -10.71
C PRO A 597 37.10 0.38 -9.97
N ASP A 598 36.84 0.77 -8.72
CA ASP A 598 37.68 1.65 -7.92
C ASP A 598 38.73 0.88 -7.09
N PHE A 599 38.84 -0.45 -7.23
CA PHE A 599 39.68 -1.29 -6.39
C PHE A 599 41.14 -0.82 -6.34
N ILE A 600 41.78 -0.65 -7.50
CA ILE A 600 43.19 -0.21 -7.61
C ILE A 600 43.42 1.16 -6.95
N LYS A 601 42.50 2.09 -7.18
CA LYS A 601 42.55 3.45 -6.60
C LYS A 601 42.42 3.42 -5.08
N ASP A 602 41.42 2.67 -4.57
CA ASP A 602 41.20 2.51 -3.13
C ASP A 602 42.42 1.89 -2.45
N LEU A 603 42.96 0.82 -3.05
CA LEU A 603 44.14 0.12 -2.54
C LEU A 603 45.40 1.01 -2.54
N THR A 604 45.63 1.72 -3.63
CA THR A 604 46.77 2.67 -3.71
C THR A 604 46.68 3.73 -2.63
N SER A 605 45.49 4.31 -2.45
CA SER A 605 45.23 5.29 -1.40
C SER A 605 45.44 4.70 0.00
N PHE A 606 45.02 3.46 0.21
CA PHE A 606 45.19 2.76 1.47
C PHE A 606 46.70 2.52 1.78
N ILE A 607 47.48 2.01 0.83
CA ILE A 607 48.91 1.76 0.99
C ILE A 607 49.64 3.07 1.36
N ILE A 608 49.37 4.15 0.65
CA ILE A 608 50.00 5.46 0.93
C ILE A 608 49.63 5.92 2.36
N ASN A 609 48.34 5.85 2.74
CA ASN A 609 47.88 6.33 4.05
C ASN A 609 48.36 5.45 5.22
N SER A 610 48.57 4.15 4.98
CA SER A 610 49.05 3.22 6.00
C SER A 610 50.55 3.28 6.21
N GLY A 611 51.32 3.87 5.27
CA GLY A 611 52.77 3.94 5.30
C GLY A 611 53.44 2.59 4.98
N MET A 612 52.73 1.63 4.41
CA MET A 612 53.27 0.40 3.86
C MET A 612 53.97 0.65 2.52
N GLU A 613 54.83 -0.25 2.12
CA GLU A 613 55.30 -0.31 0.74
C GLU A 613 54.63 -1.45 -0.02
N ASN A 614 54.51 -1.28 -1.33
CA ASN A 614 53.90 -2.31 -2.19
C ASN A 614 54.56 -3.69 -2.04
N ARG A 615 55.89 -3.71 -1.86
CA ARG A 615 56.66 -4.94 -1.68
C ARG A 615 56.41 -5.69 -0.38
N ASP A 616 55.71 -5.08 0.59
CA ASP A 616 55.34 -5.73 1.84
C ASP A 616 54.09 -6.58 1.73
N LEU A 617 53.31 -6.35 0.67
CA LEU A 617 52.01 -7.00 0.46
C LEU A 617 52.12 -8.13 -0.55
N GLU A 618 51.38 -9.15 -0.26
CA GLU A 618 51.02 -10.24 -1.16
C GLU A 618 49.53 -10.43 -1.16
N PHE A 619 48.90 -10.64 -2.32
CA PHE A 619 47.51 -10.99 -2.41
C PHE A 619 47.33 -12.42 -2.86
N GLU A 620 46.52 -13.15 -2.14
CA GLU A 620 46.11 -14.51 -2.44
C GLU A 620 44.73 -14.52 -3.08
N ILE A 621 44.61 -15.19 -4.20
CA ILE A 621 43.36 -15.33 -4.97
C ILE A 621 43.12 -16.79 -5.29
N THR A 622 41.90 -17.26 -5.09
CA THR A 622 41.51 -18.64 -5.43
C THR A 622 41.32 -18.81 -6.93
N GLU A 623 41.48 -20.04 -7.41
CA GLU A 623 41.29 -20.41 -8.81
C GLU A 623 39.88 -20.04 -9.33
N SER A 624 38.89 -20.12 -8.49
CA SER A 624 37.47 -19.84 -8.83
C SER A 624 37.22 -18.41 -9.33
N VAL A 625 38.02 -17.44 -8.92
CA VAL A 625 37.87 -16.03 -9.33
C VAL A 625 38.03 -15.85 -10.85
N PHE A 626 38.73 -16.77 -11.54
CA PHE A 626 38.93 -16.72 -12.99
C PHE A 626 37.81 -17.35 -13.81
N LEU A 627 36.87 -18.07 -13.17
CA LEU A 627 35.77 -18.74 -13.88
C LEU A 627 34.77 -17.75 -14.46
N ASP A 628 34.53 -16.65 -13.76
CA ASP A 628 33.47 -15.68 -14.14
C ASP A 628 33.99 -14.67 -15.19
N ASP A 629 35.24 -14.18 -15.09
CA ASP A 629 35.71 -13.12 -15.99
C ASP A 629 37.25 -13.06 -16.02
N PHE A 630 37.88 -13.99 -16.73
CA PHE A 630 39.34 -14.18 -16.78
C PHE A 630 40.10 -12.90 -17.14
N LYS A 631 39.71 -12.22 -18.23
CA LYS A 631 40.52 -11.12 -18.81
C LYS A 631 40.58 -9.88 -17.92
N PRO A 632 39.48 -9.31 -17.44
CA PRO A 632 39.50 -8.14 -16.56
C PRO A 632 40.23 -8.40 -15.23
N VAL A 633 40.05 -9.59 -14.66
CA VAL A 633 40.78 -9.99 -13.43
C VAL A 633 42.26 -9.99 -13.70
N ASN A 634 42.74 -10.71 -14.71
CA ASN A 634 44.16 -10.85 -15.03
C ASN A 634 44.82 -9.51 -15.39
N GLU A 635 44.12 -8.58 -16.06
CA GLU A 635 44.61 -7.23 -16.31
C GLU A 635 44.87 -6.47 -15.00
N LYS A 636 43.95 -6.55 -14.02
CA LYS A 636 44.12 -5.91 -12.71
C LYS A 636 45.29 -6.52 -11.92
N LEU A 637 45.44 -7.84 -11.98
CA LEU A 637 46.58 -8.51 -11.36
C LEU A 637 47.90 -8.03 -11.98
N GLY A 638 47.95 -7.84 -13.30
CA GLY A 638 49.12 -7.25 -13.99
C GLY A 638 49.43 -5.85 -13.48
N ILE A 639 48.40 -5.01 -13.21
CA ILE A 639 48.61 -3.68 -12.61
C ILE A 639 49.22 -3.81 -11.21
N LEU A 640 48.71 -4.70 -10.35
CA LEU A 640 49.20 -4.91 -8.99
C LEU A 640 50.67 -5.38 -8.99
N ARG A 641 51.02 -6.35 -9.86
CA ARG A 641 52.38 -6.82 -10.01
C ARG A 641 53.33 -5.70 -10.46
N ASN A 642 52.89 -4.87 -11.40
CA ASN A 642 53.68 -3.72 -11.87
C ASN A 642 53.88 -2.65 -10.77
N MET A 643 52.99 -2.60 -9.79
CA MET A 643 53.16 -1.78 -8.59
C MET A 643 54.15 -2.39 -7.60
N GLY A 644 54.56 -3.66 -7.76
CA GLY A 644 55.49 -4.37 -6.88
C GLY A 644 54.79 -5.19 -5.78
N ILE A 645 53.49 -5.40 -5.88
CA ILE A 645 52.73 -6.29 -5.00
C ILE A 645 52.83 -7.71 -5.55
N GLN A 646 53.13 -8.67 -4.69
CA GLN A 646 53.21 -10.10 -5.07
C GLN A 646 51.78 -10.68 -5.16
N ILE A 647 51.55 -11.57 -6.12
CA ILE A 647 50.29 -12.25 -6.32
C ILE A 647 50.49 -13.76 -6.23
N SER A 648 49.70 -14.42 -5.38
CA SER A 648 49.69 -15.86 -5.22
C SER A 648 48.36 -16.45 -5.66
N LEU A 649 48.43 -17.56 -6.38
CA LEU A 649 47.26 -18.36 -6.73
C LEU A 649 47.05 -19.43 -5.67
N ASP A 650 45.91 -19.34 -4.98
CA ASP A 650 45.55 -20.23 -3.87
C ASP A 650 44.71 -21.42 -4.32
N ASP A 651 44.67 -22.49 -3.51
CA ASP A 651 43.90 -23.73 -3.73
C ASP A 651 44.20 -24.40 -5.09
N PHE A 652 45.42 -24.27 -5.62
CA PHE A 652 45.76 -24.77 -6.95
C PHE A 652 45.58 -26.30 -7.06
N GLY A 653 44.87 -26.73 -8.09
CA GLY A 653 44.60 -28.13 -8.42
C GLY A 653 43.27 -28.66 -7.94
N THR A 654 42.49 -27.87 -7.23
CA THR A 654 41.11 -28.25 -6.79
C THR A 654 40.05 -27.88 -7.80
N GLY A 655 40.37 -27.07 -8.84
CA GLY A 655 39.43 -26.52 -9.83
C GLY A 655 39.76 -26.92 -11.29
N TYR A 656 39.37 -26.04 -12.22
CA TYR A 656 39.36 -26.28 -13.66
C TYR A 656 40.54 -25.62 -14.42
N SER A 657 41.59 -25.16 -13.75
CA SER A 657 42.68 -24.48 -14.46
C SER A 657 43.41 -25.42 -15.39
N SER A 658 43.35 -25.12 -16.69
CA SER A 658 44.19 -25.80 -17.66
C SER A 658 45.63 -25.32 -17.53
N LEU A 659 46.60 -26.19 -17.79
CA LEU A 659 48.02 -25.87 -17.86
C LEU A 659 48.34 -24.65 -18.76
N SER A 660 47.50 -24.40 -19.78
CA SER A 660 47.61 -23.24 -20.67
C SER A 660 47.29 -21.93 -19.96
N SER A 661 46.31 -21.94 -19.08
CA SER A 661 45.87 -20.74 -18.35
C SER A 661 46.91 -20.23 -17.37
N LEU A 662 47.60 -21.12 -16.67
CA LEU A 662 48.65 -20.75 -15.69
C LEU A 662 49.76 -19.87 -16.30
N ARG A 663 50.11 -20.13 -17.57
CA ARG A 663 51.15 -19.36 -18.29
C ARG A 663 50.70 -17.91 -18.62
N GLU A 664 49.41 -17.70 -18.73
CA GLU A 664 48.84 -16.39 -19.08
C GLU A 664 48.50 -15.54 -17.85
N LEU A 665 48.49 -16.15 -16.66
CA LEU A 665 48.18 -15.48 -15.42
C LEU A 665 49.29 -14.55 -14.94
N ASN A 666 48.92 -13.37 -14.51
CA ASN A 666 49.80 -12.40 -13.89
C ASN A 666 50.00 -12.69 -12.39
N ILE A 667 50.64 -13.82 -12.08
CA ILE A 667 50.92 -14.28 -10.71
C ILE A 667 52.44 -14.48 -10.50
N ASP A 668 52.86 -14.65 -9.25
CA ASP A 668 54.27 -14.84 -8.85
C ASP A 668 54.47 -16.17 -8.12
N VAL A 669 53.44 -16.65 -7.40
CA VAL A 669 53.50 -17.85 -6.58
C VAL A 669 52.28 -18.74 -6.85
N VAL A 670 52.46 -20.03 -6.80
CA VAL A 670 51.41 -21.03 -6.79
C VAL A 670 51.39 -21.73 -5.43
N LYS A 671 50.26 -21.75 -4.74
CA LYS A 671 50.09 -22.43 -3.46
C LYS A 671 49.48 -23.79 -3.73
N ILE A 672 50.11 -24.84 -3.29
CA ILE A 672 49.62 -26.21 -3.38
C ILE A 672 48.72 -26.47 -2.17
N ASP A 673 47.45 -26.78 -2.41
CA ASP A 673 46.48 -27.03 -1.37
C ASP A 673 46.84 -28.18 -0.45
N LYS A 674 46.50 -28.06 0.83
CA LYS A 674 46.75 -29.07 1.89
C LYS A 674 46.29 -30.46 1.48
N LYS A 675 45.23 -30.61 0.72
CA LYS A 675 44.69 -31.91 0.28
C LYS A 675 45.74 -32.78 -0.45
N PHE A 676 46.59 -32.15 -1.25
CA PHE A 676 47.67 -32.87 -1.94
C PHE A 676 48.81 -33.24 -0.96
N ILE A 677 49.08 -32.37 -0.01
CA ILE A 677 50.12 -32.57 1.00
C ILE A 677 49.74 -33.69 1.97
N ASP A 678 48.48 -33.77 2.38
CA ASP A 678 47.95 -34.87 3.20
C ASP A 678 48.08 -36.24 2.48
N GLY A 679 48.03 -36.23 1.16
CA GLY A 679 48.21 -37.42 0.33
C GLY A 679 49.63 -38.04 0.38
N ILE A 680 50.64 -37.25 0.78
CA ILE A 680 52.05 -37.71 0.79
C ILE A 680 52.25 -38.94 1.71
N LEU A 681 51.58 -38.97 2.84
CA LEU A 681 51.72 -40.02 3.86
C LEU A 681 50.82 -41.25 3.60
N THR A 682 49.87 -41.13 2.69
CA THR A 682 48.82 -42.16 2.47
C THR A 682 49.00 -42.97 1.19
N ASP A 683 50.13 -42.79 0.46
CA ASP A 683 50.41 -43.43 -0.85
C ASP A 683 49.25 -43.16 -1.86
N ASN A 684 48.59 -42.01 -1.73
CA ASN A 684 47.47 -41.61 -2.59
C ASN A 684 48.03 -41.09 -3.92
N LYS A 685 47.36 -41.45 -5.04
CA LYS A 685 47.74 -40.99 -6.38
C LYS A 685 47.77 -39.46 -6.50
N ASP A 686 47.09 -38.75 -5.63
CA ASP A 686 47.05 -37.28 -5.63
C ASP A 686 48.38 -36.66 -5.23
N SER A 687 49.22 -37.33 -4.42
CA SER A 687 50.55 -36.85 -4.06
C SER A 687 51.58 -36.97 -5.21
N LEU A 688 51.36 -37.87 -6.15
CA LEU A 688 52.24 -38.07 -7.31
C LEU A 688 52.31 -36.84 -8.23
N ILE A 689 51.30 -35.97 -8.16
CA ILE A 689 51.20 -34.77 -9.00
C ILE A 689 52.05 -33.58 -8.45
N ILE A 690 52.47 -33.62 -7.19
CA ILE A 690 53.18 -32.52 -6.53
C ILE A 690 54.50 -32.16 -7.26
N PRO A 691 55.38 -33.11 -7.58
CA PRO A 691 56.61 -32.80 -8.32
C PRO A 691 56.32 -32.21 -9.70
N ASP A 692 55.25 -32.67 -10.36
CA ASP A 692 54.86 -32.15 -11.66
C ASP A 692 54.34 -30.71 -11.56
N ILE A 693 53.57 -30.39 -10.53
CA ILE A 693 53.09 -29.00 -10.25
C ILE A 693 54.30 -28.10 -10.00
N ILE A 694 55.26 -28.52 -9.15
CA ILE A 694 56.46 -27.73 -8.83
C ILE A 694 57.29 -27.51 -10.09
N SER A 695 57.57 -28.55 -10.85
CA SER A 695 58.33 -28.46 -12.10
C SER A 695 57.69 -27.54 -13.11
N MET A 696 56.36 -27.58 -13.23
CA MET A 696 55.58 -26.75 -14.13
C MET A 696 55.62 -25.28 -13.71
N ALA A 697 55.39 -25.00 -12.44
CA ALA A 697 55.44 -23.65 -11.90
C ALA A 697 56.85 -23.02 -12.13
N HIS A 698 57.89 -23.76 -11.86
CA HIS A 698 59.29 -23.30 -12.10
C HIS A 698 59.56 -23.04 -13.58
N LYS A 699 59.08 -23.88 -14.49
CA LYS A 699 59.23 -23.68 -15.96
C LYS A 699 58.52 -22.41 -16.44
N THR A 700 57.48 -21.96 -15.71
CA THR A 700 56.78 -20.68 -16.01
C THR A 700 57.36 -19.51 -15.22
N GLY A 701 58.41 -19.73 -14.41
CA GLY A 701 59.06 -18.68 -13.62
C GLY A 701 58.35 -18.34 -12.31
N LEU A 702 57.42 -19.19 -11.87
CA LEU A 702 56.66 -19.03 -10.63
C LEU A 702 57.39 -19.75 -9.47
N LYS A 703 57.25 -19.23 -8.27
CA LYS A 703 57.59 -19.95 -7.04
C LYS A 703 56.44 -20.84 -6.59
N VAL A 704 56.77 -21.82 -5.77
CA VAL A 704 55.81 -22.75 -5.20
C VAL A 704 55.83 -22.69 -3.68
N LEU A 705 54.60 -22.51 -3.09
CA LEU A 705 54.38 -22.64 -1.67
C LEU A 705 53.50 -23.86 -1.42
N ALA A 706 53.92 -24.74 -0.51
CA ALA A 706 53.10 -25.89 -0.08
C ALA A 706 52.41 -25.57 1.25
N GLU A 707 51.09 -25.79 1.28
CA GLU A 707 50.29 -25.53 2.45
C GLU A 707 50.02 -26.77 3.28
N GLY A 708 49.89 -26.56 4.60
CA GLY A 708 49.37 -27.56 5.51
C GLY A 708 50.35 -28.71 5.81
N ALA A 709 51.64 -28.54 5.61
CA ALA A 709 52.62 -29.51 6.07
C ALA A 709 52.63 -29.60 7.60
N GLU A 710 52.39 -30.80 8.14
CA GLU A 710 52.27 -31.04 9.58
C GLU A 710 53.35 -31.98 10.10
N GLU A 711 53.88 -32.86 9.25
CA GLU A 711 54.86 -33.87 9.61
C GLU A 711 56.18 -33.69 8.87
N GLU A 712 57.30 -34.11 9.50
CA GLU A 712 58.65 -34.03 8.97
C GLU A 712 58.78 -34.72 7.61
N ALA A 713 58.18 -35.91 7.43
CA ALA A 713 58.22 -36.64 6.18
C ALA A 713 57.56 -35.90 5.00
N GLN A 714 56.52 -35.07 5.27
CA GLN A 714 55.94 -34.21 4.25
C GLN A 714 56.91 -33.09 3.84
N VAL A 715 57.62 -32.51 4.83
CA VAL A 715 58.60 -31.46 4.58
C VAL A 715 59.79 -32.02 3.79
N GLU A 716 60.30 -33.20 4.15
CA GLU A 716 61.39 -33.86 3.42
C GLU A 716 61.02 -34.12 1.97
N TYR A 717 59.81 -34.67 1.73
CA TYR A 717 59.33 -34.92 0.38
C TYR A 717 59.17 -33.64 -0.46
N LEU A 718 58.71 -32.54 0.15
CA LEU A 718 58.58 -31.24 -0.51
C LEU A 718 59.98 -30.64 -0.84
N VAL A 719 60.93 -30.76 0.06
CA VAL A 719 62.32 -30.35 -0.19
C VAL A 719 62.91 -31.13 -1.34
N GLU A 720 62.78 -32.46 -1.35
CA GLU A 720 63.28 -33.33 -2.43
C GLU A 720 62.58 -33.02 -3.77
N SER A 721 61.32 -32.66 -3.73
CA SER A 721 60.53 -32.24 -4.92
C SER A 721 60.89 -30.81 -5.39
N GLY A 722 61.74 -30.07 -4.64
CA GLY A 722 62.21 -28.75 -5.01
C GLY A 722 61.25 -27.61 -4.68
N CYS A 723 60.34 -27.79 -3.73
CA CYS A 723 59.43 -26.71 -3.28
C CYS A 723 60.22 -25.52 -2.73
N ASP A 724 59.73 -24.29 -2.91
CA ASP A 724 60.45 -23.09 -2.48
C ASP A 724 60.08 -22.66 -1.06
N ILE A 725 58.79 -22.73 -0.72
CA ILE A 725 58.24 -22.19 0.52
C ILE A 725 57.26 -23.21 1.12
N ILE A 726 57.25 -23.33 2.43
CA ILE A 726 56.30 -24.15 3.17
C ILE A 726 55.56 -23.29 4.20
N GLN A 727 54.27 -23.54 4.28
CA GLN A 727 53.38 -23.05 5.35
C GLN A 727 52.66 -24.24 5.96
N GLY A 728 52.77 -24.43 7.26
CA GLY A 728 52.10 -25.55 7.92
C GLY A 728 52.37 -25.63 9.41
N TYR A 729 51.62 -26.52 10.08
CA TYR A 729 51.74 -26.70 11.53
C TYR A 729 53.07 -27.33 11.98
N PHE A 730 53.77 -27.90 11.06
CA PHE A 730 55.15 -28.35 11.32
C PHE A 730 56.04 -27.21 11.81
N TYR A 731 55.93 -26.03 11.18
CA TYR A 731 56.70 -24.86 11.58
C TYR A 731 55.95 -24.04 12.64
N SER A 732 54.69 -23.72 12.42
CA SER A 732 53.86 -23.00 13.38
C SER A 732 52.38 -23.03 12.98
N LYS A 733 51.53 -23.08 14.00
CA LYS A 733 50.12 -22.71 13.84
C LYS A 733 50.00 -21.20 13.61
N PRO A 734 48.84 -20.73 13.09
CA PRO A 734 48.57 -19.29 13.05
C PRO A 734 48.74 -18.66 14.42
N LEU A 735 49.50 -17.58 14.49
CA LEU A 735 49.89 -16.91 15.73
C LEU A 735 49.14 -15.60 15.91
N GLU A 736 48.90 -15.23 17.18
CA GLU A 736 48.46 -13.91 17.53
C GLU A 736 49.55 -12.88 17.24
N TYR A 737 49.17 -11.63 17.06
CA TYR A 737 50.03 -10.51 16.65
C TYR A 737 51.37 -10.46 17.40
N ARG A 738 51.39 -10.61 18.73
CA ARG A 738 52.63 -10.56 19.53
C ARG A 738 53.55 -11.74 19.26
N ASP A 739 52.97 -12.95 19.27
CA ASP A 739 53.71 -14.18 19.07
C ASP A 739 54.31 -14.25 17.65
N ALA A 740 53.56 -13.73 16.65
CA ALA A 740 54.03 -13.63 15.28
C ALA A 740 55.25 -12.69 15.15
N LEU A 741 55.27 -11.59 15.91
CA LEU A 741 56.44 -10.69 15.96
C LEU A 741 57.63 -11.30 16.67
N GLU A 742 57.45 -12.20 17.63
CA GLU A 742 58.53 -12.86 18.35
C GLU A 742 59.18 -13.98 17.54
N ILE A 743 58.38 -14.69 16.71
CA ILE A 743 58.90 -15.83 15.95
C ILE A 743 59.74 -15.40 14.72
N VAL A 744 59.63 -14.14 14.28
CA VAL A 744 60.28 -13.64 13.05
C VAL A 744 61.78 -13.95 12.97
N GLU A 745 62.51 -13.84 14.08
CA GLU A 745 63.94 -14.06 14.12
C GLU A 745 64.31 -15.53 14.28
N LYS A 746 63.32 -16.42 14.42
CA LYS A 746 63.57 -17.86 14.57
C LYS A 746 64.17 -18.44 13.28
N LYS A 747 65.34 -19.10 13.40
CA LYS A 747 65.92 -19.89 12.33
C LYS A 747 65.40 -21.32 12.41
N PHE A 748 64.89 -21.82 11.31
CA PHE A 748 64.60 -23.25 11.16
C PHE A 748 65.75 -23.94 10.51
N PRO A 749 66.15 -25.11 11.00
CA PRO A 749 67.29 -25.86 10.36
C PRO A 749 66.86 -26.12 8.91
N PRO A 750 67.78 -25.90 7.92
CA PRO A 750 67.50 -26.36 6.58
C PRO A 750 67.41 -27.89 6.64
N CYS A 751 66.35 -28.45 6.05
CA CYS A 751 66.20 -29.90 5.93
C CYS A 751 67.37 -30.37 5.11
N SER A 752 68.32 -31.07 5.76
CA SER A 752 69.50 -31.65 5.08
C SER A 752 69.01 -32.75 4.14
N SER A 753 69.19 -32.55 2.82
CA SER A 753 69.15 -33.68 1.91
C SER A 753 70.14 -34.70 2.42
N THR A 754 69.67 -35.77 3.03
CA THR A 754 70.55 -36.93 3.26
C THR A 754 70.98 -37.46 1.91
N SER A 755 72.11 -36.99 1.45
CA SER A 755 72.87 -37.58 0.36
C SER A 755 73.27 -38.98 0.80
N SER A 756 72.65 -40.00 0.29
CA SER A 756 73.27 -41.33 0.13
C SER A 756 72.79 -41.95 -1.17
#